data_dd91af2ee5fcf7ef3c5ebc496b25070f
#
_entry.id   dd91af2ee5fcf7ef3c5ebc496b25070f
#
_cell.length_a   1.000
_cell.length_b   1.000
_cell.length_c   1.000
_cell.angle_alpha   90.00
_cell.angle_beta   90.00
_cell.angle_gamma   90.00
#
_symmetry.space_group_name_H-M   'P 1'
#
loop_
_entity.id
_entity.type
_entity.pdbx_description
1 polymer ?
#
loop_
_entity_poly.entity_id
_entity_poly.type
_entity_poly.pdbx_seq_one_letter_code
_entity_poly.pdbx_strand_id
1 'polypeptide(L)'
;MLSVGDAGARLQQTCALTGSTSRLRYVSGRREEALGRLGLARVRDLLLHLPHRYLDFTRVTTVAAAELGADATIVGTVDRVKLKRPRPRMQIVEVSVLDQTGVLMVSFFRQPWVADQLKQGEKIAVSGKVTFAYGFKQMRSPFYEVLGAPGVPAAPAVAEGRPAGSVSAAAGAPAPAPVPDASSFARVLPVHPVAEGVSPSWMRRIVSCALADAGDVCDPVPVELVCRHGLMGLRQALREVHFPHGLAAAERARRRLAYDELLSLQLALLTRQRIDLGGVEACAHVTDGPHLAALLDALPFSLTSEQHQAADELLSDMAAPRVMSRLLLGDVGTGKTAVAALGLAVAADTGTQAAVMAPTSVLARQYADKLGALLDAAHVSWALVTGATPAPERARTAELLASGELTCVFGTTAILSGDLAFARLTYVVVDEQHRFGVNQRLALREKGPGADLLAMTATPIPRTLALSLYGDIALSRISERPHPGAGVTTRVIPSENADLAIGAIQEAAEAGRQAYVICPLVDDGDDGSELDEVPESAKSGAKRPHSAQSTFERLSRGALSGLSLGLITGRMSADEKDDAMAKFKAHETDVLVSTTVVEVGVDVPNATVMLVYDADRFGLATLHQLRGRVGRGELPGEVFLECAAKRGTPARRRLKALEDTSDGFALAELDLRLRREGELLGYRQHGGVSLRIADLAADKDLVEAAFADAREIAAADPDLSRPEHAPLARECRDRFGAYFEERG
;
A
#
# COMPACT_ATOMS: atom_id res chain seq x y z
N MET A 1 -2.99 29.25 31.86
CA MET A 1 -2.89 28.27 32.94
C MET A 1 -4.22 27.53 33.04
N LEU A 2 -4.25 26.24 32.78
CA LEU A 2 -5.44 25.41 32.96
C LEU A 2 -5.67 25.21 34.47
N SER A 3 -6.93 25.30 34.90
CA SER A 3 -7.28 25.08 36.30
C SER A 3 -7.04 23.60 36.70
N VAL A 4 -6.79 23.35 37.98
CA VAL A 4 -6.63 21.98 38.49
C VAL A 4 -7.88 21.12 38.23
N GLY A 5 -9.06 21.75 38.17
CA GLY A 5 -10.32 21.10 37.79
C GLY A 5 -10.35 20.61 36.35
N ASP A 6 -9.81 21.39 35.40
CA ASP A 6 -9.71 21.00 34.00
C ASP A 6 -8.74 19.84 33.76
N ALA A 7 -7.64 19.79 34.54
CA ALA A 7 -6.70 18.66 34.48
C ALA A 7 -7.34 17.37 35.02
N GLY A 8 -8.11 17.43 36.09
CA GLY A 8 -8.85 16.29 36.66
C GLY A 8 -9.93 15.75 35.69
N ALA A 9 -10.71 16.66 35.08
CA ALA A 9 -11.70 16.29 34.06
C ALA A 9 -11.07 15.62 32.84
N ARG A 10 -9.93 16.13 32.37
CA ARG A 10 -9.18 15.53 31.26
C ARG A 10 -8.61 14.16 31.62
N LEU A 11 -8.15 13.94 32.85
CA LEU A 11 -7.69 12.64 33.32
C LEU A 11 -8.84 11.61 33.34
N GLN A 12 -10.03 12.02 33.79
CA GLN A 12 -11.23 11.16 33.79
C GLN A 12 -11.66 10.80 32.35
N GLN A 13 -11.62 11.74 31.42
CA GLN A 13 -11.95 11.50 30.01
C GLN A 13 -10.99 10.49 29.36
N THR A 14 -9.70 10.60 29.64
CA THR A 14 -8.70 9.64 29.15
C THR A 14 -8.95 8.24 29.71
N CYS A 15 -9.33 8.11 30.98
CA CYS A 15 -9.69 6.85 31.61
C CYS A 15 -10.95 6.23 31.01
N ALA A 16 -11.92 7.03 30.55
CA ALA A 16 -13.14 6.54 29.90
C ALA A 16 -12.84 5.84 28.58
N LEU A 17 -11.95 6.40 27.74
CA LEU A 17 -11.55 5.80 26.45
C LEU A 17 -10.67 4.56 26.63
N THR A 18 -9.80 4.53 27.63
CA THR A 18 -8.91 3.38 27.92
C THR A 18 -9.62 2.28 28.70
N GLY A 19 -10.83 2.55 29.24
CA GLY A 19 -11.64 1.58 29.95
C GLY A 19 -11.97 0.33 29.13
N SER A 20 -12.11 -0.82 29.81
CA SER A 20 -12.52 -2.07 29.16
C SER A 20 -13.94 -1.96 28.59
N THR A 21 -14.17 -2.54 27.40
CA THR A 21 -15.52 -2.68 26.81
C THR A 21 -16.45 -3.51 27.67
N SER A 22 -15.94 -4.39 28.57
CA SER A 22 -16.75 -5.17 29.51
C SER A 22 -17.55 -4.33 30.50
N ARG A 23 -17.15 -3.06 30.71
CA ARG A 23 -17.88 -2.10 31.57
C ARG A 23 -19.11 -1.49 30.91
N LEU A 24 -19.19 -1.58 29.59
CA LEU A 24 -20.29 -1.01 28.84
C LEU A 24 -21.59 -1.78 29.07
N ARG A 25 -22.69 -1.03 29.11
CA ARG A 25 -24.02 -1.62 29.16
C ARG A 25 -24.22 -2.53 27.95
N TYR A 26 -24.82 -3.69 28.15
CA TYR A 26 -25.09 -4.73 27.15
C TYR A 26 -23.86 -5.56 26.72
N VAL A 27 -22.68 -5.36 27.28
CA VAL A 27 -21.49 -6.20 27.04
C VAL A 27 -21.35 -7.18 28.20
N SER A 28 -21.61 -8.46 27.94
CA SER A 28 -21.39 -9.56 28.89
C SER A 28 -21.43 -10.90 28.18
N GLY A 29 -20.76 -11.91 28.74
CA GLY A 29 -20.77 -13.28 28.24
C GLY A 29 -20.41 -13.39 26.76
N ARG A 30 -21.27 -14.01 25.93
CA ARG A 30 -21.01 -14.24 24.50
C ARG A 30 -20.67 -12.97 23.69
N ARG A 31 -21.18 -11.81 24.11
CA ARG A 31 -20.91 -10.55 23.41
C ARG A 31 -19.51 -10.03 23.75
N GLU A 32 -19.07 -10.18 24.99
CA GLU A 32 -17.71 -9.84 25.41
C GLU A 32 -16.69 -10.70 24.66
N GLU A 33 -16.92 -12.01 24.57
CA GLU A 33 -16.09 -12.92 23.77
C GLU A 33 -16.06 -12.55 22.28
N ALA A 34 -17.20 -12.14 21.72
CA ALA A 34 -17.30 -11.72 20.33
C ALA A 34 -16.55 -10.42 20.06
N LEU A 35 -16.61 -9.43 20.98
CA LEU A 35 -15.82 -8.21 20.89
C LEU A 35 -14.33 -8.52 21.05
N GLY A 36 -13.95 -9.43 21.95
CA GLY A 36 -12.57 -9.91 22.11
C GLY A 36 -12.01 -10.53 20.82
N ARG A 37 -12.80 -11.35 20.10
CA ARG A 37 -12.42 -11.92 18.79
C ARG A 37 -12.21 -10.86 17.71
N LEU A 38 -12.89 -9.72 17.80
CA LEU A 38 -12.69 -8.57 16.93
C LEU A 38 -11.53 -7.65 17.37
N GLY A 39 -10.84 -7.97 18.48
CA GLY A 39 -9.78 -7.13 19.05
C GLY A 39 -10.28 -5.84 19.71
N LEU A 40 -11.58 -5.79 20.10
CA LEU A 40 -12.23 -4.62 20.67
C LEU A 40 -12.24 -4.69 22.20
N ALA A 41 -11.06 -4.60 22.82
CA ALA A 41 -10.92 -4.74 24.29
C ALA A 41 -11.22 -3.45 25.03
N ARG A 42 -10.92 -2.29 24.45
CA ARG A 42 -11.11 -0.97 25.06
C ARG A 42 -12.23 -0.20 24.39
N VAL A 43 -12.83 0.74 25.11
CA VAL A 43 -13.87 1.64 24.57
C VAL A 43 -13.36 2.38 23.33
N ARG A 44 -12.09 2.80 23.35
CA ARG A 44 -11.43 3.41 22.19
C ARG A 44 -11.41 2.49 20.96
N ASP A 45 -11.04 1.21 21.13
CA ASP A 45 -10.98 0.26 20.02
C ASP A 45 -12.37 0.12 19.37
N LEU A 46 -13.41 0.11 20.18
CA LEU A 46 -14.80 0.07 19.71
C LEU A 46 -15.19 1.35 18.95
N LEU A 47 -14.82 2.55 19.44
CA LEU A 47 -15.12 3.81 18.78
C LEU A 47 -14.29 4.05 17.51
N LEU A 48 -13.17 3.36 17.34
CA LEU A 48 -12.38 3.33 16.11
C LEU A 48 -12.70 2.12 15.21
N HIS A 49 -13.69 1.28 15.60
CA HIS A 49 -14.20 0.20 14.77
C HIS A 49 -15.28 0.73 13.83
N LEU A 50 -14.85 1.30 12.71
CA LEU A 50 -15.73 2.03 11.80
C LEU A 50 -16.73 1.13 11.07
N PRO A 51 -17.89 1.66 10.69
CA PRO A 51 -18.80 0.99 9.77
C PRO A 51 -18.12 0.76 8.42
N HIS A 52 -18.24 -0.42 7.85
CA HIS A 52 -17.75 -0.70 6.50
C HIS A 52 -18.72 -0.21 5.41
N ARG A 53 -19.96 0.14 5.76
CA ARG A 53 -20.95 0.75 4.87
C ARG A 53 -22.06 1.42 5.67
N TYR A 54 -22.81 2.26 4.98
CA TYR A 54 -24.00 2.93 5.52
C TYR A 54 -25.22 2.55 4.69
N LEU A 55 -26.36 2.43 5.38
CA LEU A 55 -27.67 2.27 4.77
C LEU A 55 -28.38 3.61 4.85
N ASP A 56 -28.64 4.22 3.71
CA ASP A 56 -29.31 5.52 3.65
C ASP A 56 -30.82 5.32 3.55
N PHE A 57 -31.51 5.44 4.68
CA PHE A 57 -32.97 5.41 4.77
C PHE A 57 -33.60 6.80 4.61
N THR A 58 -32.80 7.84 4.33
CA THR A 58 -33.32 9.19 4.04
C THR A 58 -33.88 9.27 2.61
N ARG A 59 -33.39 8.42 1.72
CA ARG A 59 -33.80 8.32 0.30
C ARG A 59 -34.54 7.03 0.04
N VAL A 60 -35.75 6.90 0.61
CA VAL A 60 -36.63 5.78 0.30
C VAL A 60 -37.20 5.97 -1.10
N THR A 61 -37.05 4.95 -1.94
CA THR A 61 -37.67 4.92 -3.27
C THR A 61 -38.75 3.85 -3.32
N THR A 62 -39.68 3.97 -4.29
CA THR A 62 -40.71 2.97 -4.51
C THR A 62 -40.20 1.86 -5.43
N VAL A 63 -40.85 0.70 -5.41
CA VAL A 63 -40.50 -0.43 -6.29
C VAL A 63 -40.53 0.01 -7.76
N ALA A 64 -41.55 0.81 -8.16
CA ALA A 64 -41.62 1.29 -9.55
C ALA A 64 -40.47 2.23 -9.93
N ALA A 65 -40.09 3.16 -9.04
CA ALA A 65 -39.08 4.19 -9.31
C ALA A 65 -37.62 3.68 -9.15
N ALA A 66 -37.40 2.53 -8.52
CA ALA A 66 -36.06 1.99 -8.30
C ALA A 66 -35.37 1.65 -9.63
N GLU A 67 -34.20 2.24 -9.89
CA GLU A 67 -33.41 2.04 -11.11
C GLU A 67 -32.68 0.68 -11.10
N LEU A 68 -32.64 0.03 -12.27
CA LEU A 68 -31.94 -1.25 -12.42
C LEU A 68 -30.42 -1.03 -12.42
N GLY A 69 -29.75 -1.84 -11.61
CA GLY A 69 -28.29 -1.76 -11.45
C GLY A 69 -27.83 -0.78 -10.39
N ALA A 70 -28.71 0.08 -9.86
CA ALA A 70 -28.42 1.01 -8.77
C ALA A 70 -28.73 0.38 -7.39
N ASP A 71 -28.09 0.92 -6.34
CA ASP A 71 -28.46 0.63 -4.96
C ASP A 71 -29.67 1.48 -4.58
N ALA A 72 -30.70 0.85 -4.00
CA ALA A 72 -31.93 1.50 -3.57
C ALA A 72 -32.38 0.99 -2.21
N THR A 73 -33.05 1.86 -1.44
CA THR A 73 -33.75 1.50 -0.22
C THR A 73 -35.24 1.55 -0.47
N ILE A 74 -35.92 0.42 -0.27
CA ILE A 74 -37.37 0.25 -0.47
C ILE A 74 -38.00 -0.14 0.84
N VAL A 75 -39.08 0.53 1.19
CA VAL A 75 -39.90 0.22 2.35
C VAL A 75 -41.22 -0.40 1.89
N GLY A 76 -41.51 -1.58 2.39
CA GLY A 76 -42.75 -2.28 2.02
C GLY A 76 -43.19 -3.24 3.11
N THR A 77 -44.31 -3.92 2.83
CA THR A 77 -44.88 -4.93 3.72
C THR A 77 -44.57 -6.34 3.23
N VAL A 78 -44.14 -7.21 4.10
CA VAL A 78 -43.90 -8.62 3.78
C VAL A 78 -45.24 -9.29 3.42
N ASP A 79 -45.34 -9.70 2.17
CA ASP A 79 -46.52 -10.45 1.69
C ASP A 79 -46.35 -11.96 1.91
N ARG A 80 -45.19 -12.49 1.54
CA ARG A 80 -44.92 -13.92 1.62
C ARG A 80 -43.46 -14.22 1.92
N VAL A 81 -43.22 -15.23 2.76
CA VAL A 81 -41.88 -15.78 3.03
C VAL A 81 -41.87 -17.25 2.61
N LYS A 82 -40.90 -17.64 1.77
CA LYS A 82 -40.73 -19.03 1.30
C LYS A 82 -39.30 -19.50 1.50
N LEU A 83 -39.12 -20.64 2.19
CA LEU A 83 -37.82 -21.32 2.25
C LEU A 83 -37.74 -22.35 1.11
N LYS A 84 -36.80 -22.18 0.20
CA LYS A 84 -36.52 -23.11 -0.90
C LYS A 84 -35.21 -23.85 -0.65
N ARG A 85 -35.14 -25.11 -1.02
CA ARG A 85 -33.96 -25.99 -0.92
C ARG A 85 -33.66 -26.58 -2.32
N PRO A 86 -33.12 -25.79 -3.26
CA PRO A 86 -32.88 -26.25 -4.63
C PRO A 86 -31.80 -27.33 -4.73
N ARG A 87 -30.89 -27.44 -3.76
CA ARG A 87 -29.86 -28.49 -3.65
C ARG A 87 -29.63 -28.84 -2.17
N PRO A 88 -29.06 -30.04 -1.83
CA PRO A 88 -28.92 -30.52 -0.45
C PRO A 88 -28.21 -29.58 0.53
N ARG A 89 -27.31 -28.72 0.04
CA ARG A 89 -26.55 -27.72 0.85
C ARG A 89 -26.91 -26.27 0.57
N MET A 90 -27.93 -26.00 -0.28
CA MET A 90 -28.29 -24.65 -0.68
C MET A 90 -29.72 -24.33 -0.19
N GLN A 91 -29.80 -23.40 0.77
CA GLN A 91 -31.04 -22.87 1.29
C GLN A 91 -31.21 -21.42 0.85
N ILE A 92 -32.39 -21.09 0.33
CA ILE A 92 -32.73 -19.75 -0.14
C ILE A 92 -34.05 -19.36 0.51
N VAL A 93 -34.05 -18.22 1.21
CA VAL A 93 -35.29 -17.61 1.69
C VAL A 93 -35.74 -16.57 0.68
N GLU A 94 -36.89 -16.77 0.05
CA GLU A 94 -37.51 -15.77 -0.82
C GLU A 94 -38.60 -15.03 -0.07
N VAL A 95 -38.54 -13.69 -0.13
CA VAL A 95 -39.51 -12.80 0.51
C VAL A 95 -40.11 -11.90 -0.54
N SER A 96 -41.41 -11.84 -0.64
CA SER A 96 -42.15 -10.86 -1.43
C SER A 96 -42.41 -9.63 -0.56
N VAL A 97 -41.95 -8.47 -1.00
CA VAL A 97 -42.15 -7.20 -0.32
C VAL A 97 -43.02 -6.32 -1.22
N LEU A 98 -44.15 -5.88 -0.69
CA LEU A 98 -45.15 -5.06 -1.39
C LEU A 98 -45.04 -3.61 -0.94
N ASP A 99 -44.98 -2.69 -1.90
CA ASP A 99 -45.29 -1.29 -1.67
C ASP A 99 -46.53 -0.87 -2.48
N GLN A 100 -46.86 0.42 -2.46
CA GLN A 100 -48.02 0.95 -3.21
C GLN A 100 -47.86 0.87 -4.73
N THR A 101 -46.66 0.59 -5.25
CA THR A 101 -46.29 0.68 -6.66
C THR A 101 -45.92 -0.66 -7.29
N GLY A 102 -45.70 -1.70 -6.49
CA GLY A 102 -45.36 -3.02 -7.03
C GLY A 102 -44.83 -4.03 -6.01
N VAL A 103 -44.25 -5.10 -6.56
CA VAL A 103 -43.67 -6.21 -5.80
C VAL A 103 -42.17 -6.24 -5.99
N LEU A 104 -41.44 -6.27 -4.92
CA LEU A 104 -39.99 -6.52 -4.90
C LEU A 104 -39.74 -7.96 -4.42
N MET A 105 -39.04 -8.76 -5.20
CA MET A 105 -38.60 -10.09 -4.78
C MET A 105 -37.21 -10.00 -4.09
N VAL A 106 -37.15 -10.46 -2.85
CA VAL A 106 -35.91 -10.46 -2.07
C VAL A 106 -35.49 -11.90 -1.83
N SER A 107 -34.22 -12.21 -2.10
CA SER A 107 -33.67 -13.56 -1.94
C SER A 107 -32.46 -13.55 -1.01
N PHE A 108 -32.54 -14.32 0.08
CA PHE A 108 -31.42 -14.49 1.03
C PHE A 108 -30.80 -15.87 0.86
N PHE A 109 -29.50 -15.91 0.53
CA PHE A 109 -28.76 -17.14 0.29
C PHE A 109 -28.04 -17.59 1.56
N ARG A 110 -28.17 -18.89 1.91
CA ARG A 110 -27.54 -19.49 3.10
C ARG A 110 -27.90 -18.81 4.43
N GLN A 111 -29.09 -18.20 4.50
CA GLN A 111 -29.59 -17.49 5.69
C GLN A 111 -30.98 -17.99 6.08
N PRO A 112 -31.15 -19.28 6.47
CA PRO A 112 -32.48 -19.86 6.77
C PRO A 112 -33.18 -19.18 7.94
N TRP A 113 -32.43 -18.61 8.89
CA TRP A 113 -32.97 -17.89 10.05
C TRP A 113 -33.80 -16.66 9.69
N VAL A 114 -33.62 -16.09 8.49
CA VAL A 114 -34.42 -14.96 8.01
C VAL A 114 -35.88 -15.33 7.89
N ALA A 115 -36.18 -16.60 7.57
CA ALA A 115 -37.56 -17.08 7.49
C ALA A 115 -38.30 -17.07 8.86
N ASP A 116 -37.51 -17.20 9.94
CA ASP A 116 -38.08 -17.18 11.31
C ASP A 116 -38.21 -15.72 11.83
N GLN A 117 -37.41 -14.81 11.29
CA GLN A 117 -37.39 -13.41 11.69
C GLN A 117 -38.39 -12.52 10.98
N LEU A 118 -38.79 -12.87 9.74
CA LEU A 118 -39.72 -12.08 8.94
C LEU A 118 -41.08 -12.74 8.91
N LYS A 119 -42.10 -12.02 9.36
CA LYS A 119 -43.49 -12.51 9.37
C LYS A 119 -44.33 -11.76 8.34
N GLN A 120 -45.30 -12.46 7.75
CA GLN A 120 -46.27 -11.83 6.85
C GLN A 120 -46.99 -10.69 7.54
N GLY A 121 -47.19 -9.58 6.87
CA GLY A 121 -47.81 -8.36 7.37
C GLY A 121 -46.84 -7.39 8.08
N GLU A 122 -45.59 -7.79 8.35
CA GLU A 122 -44.61 -6.88 8.95
C GLU A 122 -44.09 -5.86 7.93
N LYS A 123 -43.89 -4.63 8.38
CA LYS A 123 -43.29 -3.58 7.57
C LYS A 123 -41.78 -3.68 7.68
N ILE A 124 -41.13 -3.78 6.55
CA ILE A 124 -39.67 -3.88 6.49
C ILE A 124 -39.08 -2.85 5.52
N ALA A 125 -37.85 -2.44 5.82
CA ALA A 125 -37.01 -1.72 4.89
C ALA A 125 -35.94 -2.67 4.35
N VAL A 126 -35.72 -2.66 3.04
CA VAL A 126 -34.69 -3.44 2.36
C VAL A 126 -33.81 -2.53 1.55
N SER A 127 -32.49 -2.71 1.66
CA SER A 127 -31.49 -1.89 0.96
C SER A 127 -30.48 -2.78 0.24
N GLY A 128 -30.31 -2.56 -1.06
CA GLY A 128 -29.37 -3.32 -1.88
C GLY A 128 -29.51 -3.00 -3.36
N LYS A 129 -28.70 -3.69 -4.16
CA LYS A 129 -28.66 -3.52 -5.60
C LYS A 129 -29.92 -4.10 -6.26
N VAL A 130 -30.60 -3.27 -7.05
CA VAL A 130 -31.81 -3.66 -7.77
C VAL A 130 -31.44 -4.36 -9.08
N THR A 131 -31.96 -5.55 -9.29
CA THR A 131 -31.81 -6.33 -10.52
C THR A 131 -33.20 -6.68 -11.07
N PHE A 132 -33.29 -7.13 -12.31
CA PHE A 132 -34.55 -7.59 -12.90
C PHE A 132 -34.42 -9.05 -13.36
N ALA A 133 -35.28 -9.91 -12.89
CA ALA A 133 -35.35 -11.30 -13.34
C ALA A 133 -36.76 -11.85 -13.10
N TYR A 134 -37.17 -12.79 -13.97
CA TYR A 134 -38.48 -13.47 -13.88
C TYR A 134 -39.68 -12.52 -13.84
N GLY A 135 -39.59 -11.36 -14.49
CA GLY A 135 -40.68 -10.38 -14.55
C GLY A 135 -40.80 -9.45 -13.34
N PHE A 136 -39.88 -9.55 -12.36
CA PHE A 136 -39.91 -8.74 -11.14
C PHE A 136 -38.58 -8.04 -10.90
N LYS A 137 -38.63 -6.87 -10.24
CA LYS A 137 -37.45 -6.27 -9.62
C LYS A 137 -37.05 -7.14 -8.43
N GLN A 138 -35.76 -7.39 -8.30
CA GLN A 138 -35.18 -8.29 -7.31
C GLN A 138 -34.00 -7.66 -6.58
N MET A 139 -33.83 -8.04 -5.30
CA MET A 139 -32.63 -7.81 -4.54
C MET A 139 -32.06 -9.13 -4.02
N ARG A 140 -30.75 -9.35 -4.17
CA ARG A 140 -30.06 -10.56 -3.70
C ARG A 140 -29.29 -10.26 -2.43
N SER A 141 -29.63 -10.97 -1.35
CA SER A 141 -29.06 -10.78 -0.01
C SER A 141 -28.97 -9.30 0.41
N PRO A 142 -30.07 -8.52 0.27
CA PRO A 142 -30.07 -7.15 0.72
C PRO A 142 -29.96 -7.07 2.24
N PHE A 143 -29.62 -5.91 2.73
CA PHE A 143 -29.88 -5.62 4.14
C PHE A 143 -31.36 -5.36 4.37
N TYR A 144 -31.87 -5.83 5.51
CA TYR A 144 -33.23 -5.57 5.90
C TYR A 144 -33.32 -5.16 7.37
N GLU A 145 -34.33 -4.38 7.66
CA GLU A 145 -34.69 -3.99 9.02
C GLU A 145 -36.20 -4.08 9.19
N VAL A 146 -36.61 -4.71 10.28
CA VAL A 146 -38.08 -4.81 10.61
C VAL A 146 -38.49 -3.52 11.30
N LEU A 147 -39.46 -2.81 10.70
CA LEU A 147 -39.92 -1.49 11.14
C LEU A 147 -41.09 -1.52 12.11
N GLY A 148 -41.59 -2.70 12.45
CA GLY A 148 -42.68 -2.95 13.40
C GLY A 148 -43.92 -3.63 12.79
N ALA A 149 -44.77 -4.21 13.64
CA ALA A 149 -46.03 -4.82 13.25
C ALA A 149 -47.09 -3.74 12.92
N PRO A 150 -48.02 -3.99 11.98
CA PRO A 150 -49.09 -3.07 11.69
C PRO A 150 -50.00 -2.91 12.92
N GLY A 151 -50.09 -1.70 13.47
CA GLY A 151 -51.03 -1.36 14.53
C GLY A 151 -50.50 -0.80 15.85
N VAL A 152 -49.18 -0.63 15.98
CA VAL A 152 -48.62 0.13 17.12
C VAL A 152 -48.46 1.60 16.72
N PRO A 153 -49.19 2.56 17.33
CA PRO A 153 -49.02 3.97 16.99
C PRO A 153 -47.64 4.44 17.37
N ALA A 154 -47.00 5.17 16.47
CA ALA A 154 -45.73 5.87 16.74
C ALA A 154 -45.92 6.79 17.95
N ALA A 155 -45.00 6.71 18.91
CA ALA A 155 -44.97 7.64 20.03
C ALA A 155 -44.91 9.08 19.52
N PRO A 156 -45.64 10.04 20.14
CA PRO A 156 -45.75 11.39 19.62
C PRO A 156 -44.38 12.11 19.61
N ALA A 157 -44.14 12.84 18.54
CA ALA A 157 -43.02 13.75 18.43
C ALA A 157 -43.01 14.70 19.62
N VAL A 158 -41.86 14.78 20.33
CA VAL A 158 -41.68 15.77 21.38
C VAL A 158 -41.58 17.15 20.71
N ALA A 159 -42.66 17.93 20.95
CA ALA A 159 -42.69 19.33 20.54
C ALA A 159 -41.60 20.12 21.26
N GLU A 160 -40.87 20.91 20.52
CA GLU A 160 -39.99 21.96 21.06
C GLU A 160 -40.81 22.97 21.84
N GLY A 161 -40.31 23.35 23.01
CA GLY A 161 -40.70 24.57 23.68
C GLY A 161 -41.42 24.43 25.01
N ARG A 162 -40.65 24.43 26.10
CA ARG A 162 -41.07 25.17 27.33
C ARG A 162 -39.85 25.53 28.19
N PRO A 163 -39.86 26.74 28.79
CA PRO A 163 -38.69 27.26 29.52
C PRO A 163 -38.58 26.71 30.95
N ALA A 164 -37.38 26.85 31.48
CA ALA A 164 -36.98 26.43 32.80
C ALA A 164 -37.79 27.06 33.94
N GLY A 165 -38.16 26.25 34.93
CA GLY A 165 -38.71 26.69 36.22
C GLY A 165 -38.44 25.67 37.34
N SER A 166 -37.51 26.05 38.19
CA SER A 166 -37.31 25.71 39.63
C SER A 166 -37.57 24.32 40.21
N VAL A 167 -36.46 23.70 40.60
CA VAL A 167 -36.07 23.11 41.92
C VAL A 167 -37.07 22.28 42.71
N SER A 168 -36.77 21.00 42.92
CA SER A 168 -36.68 20.38 44.27
C SER A 168 -35.90 19.08 44.24
N ALA A 169 -34.90 18.97 45.13
CA ALA A 169 -34.10 17.76 45.34
C ALA A 169 -34.90 16.69 46.08
N ALA A 170 -34.95 15.48 45.51
CA ALA A 170 -35.21 14.25 46.28
C ALA A 170 -34.55 13.06 45.56
N ALA A 171 -33.89 12.26 46.39
CA ALA A 171 -33.05 11.14 46.06
C ALA A 171 -33.71 10.09 45.12
N GLY A 172 -32.94 9.61 44.15
CA GLY A 172 -33.28 8.52 43.23
C GLY A 172 -32.80 8.86 41.85
N ALA A 173 -31.55 8.48 41.52
CA ALA A 173 -31.05 8.68 40.14
C ALA A 173 -32.00 8.02 39.16
N PRO A 174 -32.63 8.75 38.22
CA PRO A 174 -33.43 8.16 37.18
C PRO A 174 -32.48 7.36 36.27
N ALA A 175 -32.81 6.08 36.05
CA ALA A 175 -32.18 5.30 34.99
C ALA A 175 -32.19 6.15 33.69
N PRO A 176 -31.07 6.25 32.98
CA PRO A 176 -31.05 6.96 31.70
C PRO A 176 -32.14 6.36 30.82
N ALA A 177 -32.95 7.22 30.24
CA ALA A 177 -34.05 6.86 29.35
C ALA A 177 -33.57 5.85 28.31
N PRO A 178 -34.35 4.82 27.97
CA PRO A 178 -33.97 3.87 26.95
C PRO A 178 -33.73 4.66 25.67
N VAL A 179 -32.55 4.50 25.09
CA VAL A 179 -32.23 5.06 23.76
C VAL A 179 -33.35 4.60 22.83
N PRO A 180 -34.07 5.53 22.17
CA PRO A 180 -35.22 5.15 21.38
C PRO A 180 -34.81 4.24 20.24
N ASP A 181 -35.23 3.00 20.28
CA ASP A 181 -35.15 2.03 19.17
C ASP A 181 -36.22 2.36 18.09
N ALA A 182 -36.89 3.46 18.28
CA ALA A 182 -38.03 3.88 17.47
C ALA A 182 -37.58 4.92 16.45
N SER A 183 -37.76 4.58 15.21
CA SER A 183 -37.67 5.36 13.98
C SER A 183 -36.29 5.31 13.28
N SER A 184 -36.02 4.17 12.63
CA SER A 184 -35.07 4.03 11.53
C SER A 184 -35.53 4.80 10.27
N PHE A 185 -36.70 5.44 10.30
CA PHE A 185 -37.17 6.28 9.23
C PHE A 185 -36.35 7.58 9.16
N ALA A 186 -35.85 7.90 7.97
CA ALA A 186 -35.09 9.11 7.67
C ALA A 186 -33.71 9.21 8.37
N ARG A 187 -32.99 8.09 8.52
CA ARG A 187 -31.65 8.06 9.10
C ARG A 187 -30.67 7.30 8.23
N VAL A 188 -29.39 7.63 8.37
CA VAL A 188 -28.30 6.82 7.82
C VAL A 188 -27.86 5.85 8.90
N LEU A 189 -28.02 4.55 8.64
CA LEU A 189 -27.67 3.51 9.61
C LEU A 189 -26.30 2.91 9.32
N PRO A 190 -25.38 2.84 10.31
CA PRO A 190 -24.09 2.23 10.16
C PRO A 190 -24.19 0.70 10.17
N VAL A 191 -23.39 0.05 9.31
CA VAL A 191 -23.18 -1.39 9.32
C VAL A 191 -21.74 -1.66 9.71
N HIS A 192 -21.53 -2.08 10.95
CA HIS A 192 -20.21 -2.44 11.44
C HIS A 192 -19.86 -3.89 11.10
N PRO A 193 -18.59 -4.23 10.94
CA PRO A 193 -18.13 -5.61 10.97
C PRO A 193 -18.51 -6.26 12.30
N VAL A 194 -19.00 -7.50 12.27
CA VAL A 194 -19.44 -8.22 13.46
C VAL A 194 -18.90 -9.64 13.47
N ALA A 195 -18.74 -10.22 14.67
CA ALA A 195 -18.41 -11.62 14.86
C ALA A 195 -19.64 -12.42 15.36
N GLU A 196 -19.55 -13.74 15.30
CA GLU A 196 -20.57 -14.62 15.84
C GLU A 196 -20.80 -14.31 17.33
N GLY A 197 -22.07 -14.07 17.70
CA GLY A 197 -22.48 -13.66 19.06
C GLY A 197 -22.88 -12.19 19.20
N VAL A 198 -22.59 -11.32 18.21
CA VAL A 198 -23.07 -9.94 18.18
C VAL A 198 -23.76 -9.66 16.84
N SER A 199 -25.01 -9.24 16.87
CA SER A 199 -25.72 -8.80 15.65
C SER A 199 -25.40 -7.32 15.33
N PRO A 200 -25.58 -6.85 14.08
CA PRO A 200 -25.39 -5.44 13.73
C PRO A 200 -26.20 -4.46 14.59
N SER A 201 -27.42 -4.82 14.97
CA SER A 201 -28.26 -4.00 15.85
C SER A 201 -27.68 -3.90 17.27
N TRP A 202 -27.14 -5.01 17.81
CA TRP A 202 -26.45 -4.98 19.09
C TRP A 202 -25.16 -4.18 19.04
N MET A 203 -24.37 -4.30 17.96
CA MET A 203 -23.18 -3.48 17.78
C MET A 203 -23.51 -1.98 17.82
N ARG A 204 -24.55 -1.54 17.09
CA ARG A 204 -25.03 -0.15 17.15
C ARG A 204 -25.39 0.31 18.57
N ARG A 205 -26.09 -0.53 19.34
CA ARG A 205 -26.43 -0.22 20.74
C ARG A 205 -25.21 -0.09 21.64
N ILE A 206 -24.25 -1.01 21.51
CA ILE A 206 -23.01 -1.00 22.30
C ILE A 206 -22.20 0.26 21.95
N VAL A 207 -22.04 0.59 20.66
CA VAL A 207 -21.36 1.81 20.20
C VAL A 207 -22.05 3.09 20.71
N SER A 208 -23.39 3.13 20.70
CA SER A 208 -24.17 4.25 21.25
C SER A 208 -23.90 4.44 22.75
N CYS A 209 -23.83 3.33 23.52
CA CYS A 209 -23.47 3.39 24.93
C CYS A 209 -22.01 3.87 25.12
N ALA A 210 -21.09 3.38 24.29
CA ALA A 210 -19.69 3.81 24.35
C ALA A 210 -19.52 5.32 24.10
N LEU A 211 -20.25 5.87 23.12
CA LEU A 211 -20.26 7.32 22.83
C LEU A 211 -20.85 8.15 23.99
N ALA A 212 -21.89 7.62 24.68
CA ALA A 212 -22.46 8.28 25.84
C ALA A 212 -21.51 8.24 27.05
N ASP A 213 -20.87 7.09 27.30
CA ASP A 213 -19.95 6.91 28.41
C ASP A 213 -18.61 7.65 28.20
N ALA A 214 -18.18 7.82 26.95
CA ALA A 214 -16.96 8.57 26.63
C ALA A 214 -17.06 10.06 26.98
N GLY A 215 -18.25 10.63 26.99
CA GLY A 215 -18.47 12.04 27.34
C GLY A 215 -17.73 13.01 26.42
N ASP A 216 -17.05 14.00 27.02
CA ASP A 216 -16.21 14.94 26.27
C ASP A 216 -14.81 14.37 26.07
N VAL A 217 -14.48 14.05 24.83
CA VAL A 217 -13.20 13.49 24.44
C VAL A 217 -12.19 14.60 24.19
N CYS A 218 -11.02 14.51 24.80
CA CYS A 218 -9.91 15.43 24.53
C CYS A 218 -9.41 15.20 23.10
N ASP A 219 -9.36 16.27 22.30
CA ASP A 219 -8.81 16.22 20.95
C ASP A 219 -7.27 16.19 21.02
N PRO A 220 -6.59 15.15 20.48
CA PRO A 220 -5.15 15.07 20.51
C PRO A 220 -4.48 15.98 19.47
N VAL A 221 -5.19 16.33 18.38
CA VAL A 221 -4.64 17.18 17.32
C VAL A 221 -4.70 18.64 17.72
N PRO A 222 -3.60 19.41 17.60
CA PRO A 222 -3.59 20.84 17.86
C PRO A 222 -4.67 21.57 17.07
N VAL A 223 -5.33 22.54 17.72
CA VAL A 223 -6.47 23.28 17.14
C VAL A 223 -6.09 24.01 15.84
N GLU A 224 -4.86 24.47 15.74
CA GLU A 224 -4.31 25.14 14.55
C GLU A 224 -4.38 24.23 13.32
N LEU A 225 -4.04 22.94 13.48
CA LEU A 225 -4.09 21.95 12.40
C LEU A 225 -5.53 21.59 12.04
N VAL A 226 -6.40 21.45 13.05
CA VAL A 226 -7.83 21.22 12.81
C VAL A 226 -8.43 22.35 11.99
N CYS A 227 -8.09 23.61 12.31
CA CYS A 227 -8.54 24.80 11.58
C CYS A 227 -7.88 24.90 10.18
N ARG A 228 -6.57 24.65 10.07
CA ARG A 228 -5.80 24.70 8.81
C ARG A 228 -6.41 23.82 7.73
N HIS A 229 -6.82 22.60 8.11
CA HIS A 229 -7.36 21.62 7.18
C HIS A 229 -8.90 21.54 7.18
N GLY A 230 -9.60 22.43 7.89
CA GLY A 230 -11.05 22.43 7.96
C GLY A 230 -11.66 21.13 8.49
N LEU A 231 -10.95 20.47 9.40
CA LEU A 231 -11.37 19.20 9.98
C LEU A 231 -12.41 19.44 11.10
N MET A 232 -13.27 18.45 11.32
CA MET A 232 -14.18 18.52 12.48
C MET A 232 -13.47 18.09 13.76
N GLY A 233 -13.96 18.54 14.94
CA GLY A 233 -13.42 18.10 16.22
C GLY A 233 -13.63 16.60 16.44
N LEU A 234 -12.74 15.96 17.21
CA LEU A 234 -12.74 14.50 17.40
C LEU A 234 -14.07 13.96 17.94
N ARG A 235 -14.65 14.60 18.94
CA ARG A 235 -15.95 14.19 19.51
C ARG A 235 -17.05 14.14 18.44
N GLN A 236 -17.11 15.16 17.59
CA GLN A 236 -18.07 15.22 16.49
C GLN A 236 -17.76 14.14 15.45
N ALA A 237 -16.50 13.92 15.12
CA ALA A 237 -16.08 12.89 14.16
C ALA A 237 -16.49 11.49 14.63
N LEU A 238 -16.22 11.13 15.90
CA LEU A 238 -16.64 9.87 16.49
C LEU A 238 -18.16 9.68 16.47
N ARG A 239 -18.92 10.75 16.67
CA ARG A 239 -20.38 10.68 16.61
C ARG A 239 -20.88 10.52 15.17
N GLU A 240 -20.39 11.36 14.25
CA GLU A 240 -20.83 11.37 12.85
C GLU A 240 -20.39 10.13 12.06
N VAL A 241 -19.27 9.49 12.40
CA VAL A 241 -18.85 8.26 11.74
C VAL A 241 -19.73 7.07 12.13
N HIS A 242 -20.32 7.07 13.33
CA HIS A 242 -21.21 5.99 13.78
C HIS A 242 -22.68 6.29 13.58
N PHE A 243 -23.11 7.53 13.74
CA PHE A 243 -24.51 7.96 13.64
C PHE A 243 -24.60 9.27 12.85
N PRO A 244 -24.30 9.24 11.54
CA PRO A 244 -24.23 10.45 10.74
C PRO A 244 -25.59 11.04 10.44
N HIS A 245 -25.65 12.36 10.35
CA HIS A 245 -26.80 13.08 9.85
C HIS A 245 -27.01 12.92 8.32
N GLY A 246 -25.96 12.46 7.61
CA GLY A 246 -25.96 12.17 6.18
C GLY A 246 -24.62 11.60 5.72
N LEU A 247 -24.56 11.00 4.53
CA LEU A 247 -23.36 10.35 4.00
C LEU A 247 -22.17 11.32 3.91
N ALA A 248 -22.40 12.59 3.55
CA ALA A 248 -21.35 13.60 3.50
C ALA A 248 -20.74 13.89 4.89
N ALA A 249 -21.55 13.83 5.97
CA ALA A 249 -21.06 14.00 7.34
C ALA A 249 -20.24 12.80 7.77
N ALA A 250 -20.68 11.59 7.43
CA ALA A 250 -19.93 10.36 7.67
C ALA A 250 -18.54 10.41 7.01
N GLU A 251 -18.48 10.83 5.75
CA GLU A 251 -17.21 10.93 5.02
C GLU A 251 -16.27 12.00 5.63
N ARG A 252 -16.78 13.18 5.98
CA ARG A 252 -15.96 14.18 6.69
C ARG A 252 -15.43 13.65 8.03
N ALA A 253 -16.25 12.88 8.75
CA ALA A 253 -15.84 12.25 10.01
C ALA A 253 -14.75 11.19 9.79
N ARG A 254 -14.90 10.34 8.76
CA ARG A 254 -13.89 9.35 8.37
C ARG A 254 -12.56 10.04 8.02
N ARG A 255 -12.60 11.09 7.20
CA ARG A 255 -11.42 11.88 6.81
C ARG A 255 -10.70 12.48 8.03
N ARG A 256 -11.45 12.97 9.02
CA ARG A 256 -10.85 13.44 10.27
C ARG A 256 -10.09 12.31 10.99
N LEU A 257 -10.70 11.15 11.16
CA LEU A 257 -10.07 10.02 11.85
C LEU A 257 -8.90 9.42 11.06
N ALA A 258 -8.97 9.47 9.72
CA ALA A 258 -7.87 9.12 8.83
C ALA A 258 -6.67 10.07 8.99
N TYR A 259 -6.91 11.38 9.08
CA TYR A 259 -5.86 12.36 9.36
C TYR A 259 -5.18 12.10 10.71
N ASP A 260 -5.97 11.81 11.77
CA ASP A 260 -5.43 11.49 13.10
C ASP A 260 -4.52 10.26 13.07
N GLU A 261 -4.91 9.24 12.32
CA GLU A 261 -4.12 8.02 12.15
C GLU A 261 -2.82 8.31 11.39
N LEU A 262 -2.90 9.04 10.29
CA LEU A 262 -1.74 9.40 9.45
C LEU A 262 -0.76 10.30 10.20
N LEU A 263 -1.24 11.36 10.88
CA LEU A 263 -0.39 12.25 11.68
C LEU A 263 0.34 11.49 12.78
N SER A 264 -0.38 10.63 13.50
CA SER A 264 0.20 9.81 14.57
C SER A 264 1.25 8.84 14.04
N LEU A 265 1.01 8.23 12.87
CA LEU A 265 1.97 7.36 12.21
C LEU A 265 3.24 8.11 11.81
N GLN A 266 3.10 9.28 11.16
CA GLN A 266 4.25 10.07 10.72
C GLN A 266 5.12 10.52 11.91
N LEU A 267 4.50 10.97 12.99
CA LEU A 267 5.23 11.33 14.21
C LEU A 267 5.93 10.13 14.85
N ALA A 268 5.30 8.96 14.85
CA ALA A 268 5.91 7.73 15.37
C ALA A 268 7.14 7.31 14.52
N LEU A 269 7.06 7.42 13.20
CA LEU A 269 8.17 7.13 12.29
C LEU A 269 9.34 8.11 12.48
N LEU A 270 9.06 9.42 12.58
CA LEU A 270 10.08 10.44 12.83
C LEU A 270 10.73 10.25 14.21
N THR A 271 9.95 9.91 15.24
CA THR A 271 10.48 9.61 16.57
C THR A 271 11.36 8.36 16.52
N ARG A 272 10.93 7.32 15.81
CA ARG A 272 11.72 6.09 15.64
C ARG A 272 13.05 6.36 14.94
N GLN A 273 13.04 7.10 13.84
CA GLN A 273 14.25 7.52 13.14
C GLN A 273 15.23 8.21 14.09
N ARG A 274 14.71 9.13 14.91
CA ARG A 274 15.54 9.86 15.87
C ARG A 274 16.13 8.96 16.96
N ILE A 275 15.37 8.00 17.48
CA ILE A 275 15.87 7.00 18.43
C ILE A 275 16.95 6.14 17.75
N ASP A 276 16.70 5.65 16.53
CA ASP A 276 17.63 4.81 15.80
C ASP A 276 18.92 5.54 15.41
N LEU A 277 18.86 6.86 15.21
CA LEU A 277 20.02 7.72 14.92
C LEU A 277 20.69 8.26 16.20
N GLY A 278 20.06 8.13 17.33
CA GLY A 278 20.34 8.61 18.67
C GLY A 278 21.76 9.09 18.97
N GLY A 279 22.00 10.40 18.86
CA GLY A 279 23.26 11.03 19.27
C GLY A 279 24.45 10.82 18.32
N VAL A 280 24.23 10.20 17.16
CA VAL A 280 25.28 10.07 16.12
C VAL A 280 25.48 11.42 15.43
N GLU A 281 26.72 11.90 15.41
CA GLU A 281 27.08 13.12 14.67
C GLU A 281 26.96 12.88 13.16
N ALA A 282 26.19 13.72 12.50
CA ALA A 282 26.09 13.74 11.04
C ALA A 282 27.32 14.38 10.43
N CYS A 283 27.74 13.93 9.27
CA CYS A 283 28.79 14.55 8.48
C CYS A 283 28.15 15.62 7.59
N ALA A 284 28.47 16.90 7.81
CA ALA A 284 28.20 17.94 6.82
C ALA A 284 29.24 17.86 5.71
N HIS A 285 28.79 17.51 4.50
CA HIS A 285 29.65 17.27 3.36
C HIS A 285 30.02 18.57 2.60
N VAL A 286 31.18 18.55 1.95
CA VAL A 286 31.63 19.61 1.03
C VAL A 286 30.99 19.35 -0.34
N THR A 287 30.07 20.23 -0.76
CA THR A 287 29.29 20.05 -1.99
C THR A 287 29.67 20.95 -3.15
N ASP A 288 30.83 21.61 -3.07
CA ASP A 288 31.41 22.52 -4.09
C ASP A 288 32.88 22.20 -4.39
N GLY A 289 33.30 20.94 -4.16
CA GLY A 289 34.67 20.51 -4.30
C GLY A 289 35.09 20.11 -5.73
N PRO A 290 36.39 19.88 -5.94
CA PRO A 290 36.97 19.60 -7.26
C PRO A 290 36.55 18.22 -7.83
N HIS A 291 36.34 17.21 -7.01
CA HIS A 291 35.89 15.89 -7.49
C HIS A 291 34.47 15.94 -8.05
N LEU A 292 33.57 16.68 -7.40
CA LEU A 292 32.21 16.91 -7.90
C LEU A 292 32.22 17.68 -9.22
N ALA A 293 33.05 18.75 -9.32
CA ALA A 293 33.17 19.54 -10.54
C ALA A 293 33.71 18.68 -11.71
N ALA A 294 34.77 17.89 -11.46
CA ALA A 294 35.34 17.01 -12.47
C ALA A 294 34.37 15.89 -12.91
N LEU A 295 33.58 15.37 -12.00
CA LEU A 295 32.55 14.35 -12.32
C LEU A 295 31.45 14.96 -13.20
N LEU A 296 31.00 16.17 -12.89
CA LEU A 296 29.97 16.86 -13.70
C LEU A 296 30.49 17.15 -15.13
N ASP A 297 31.76 17.58 -15.26
CA ASP A 297 32.39 17.82 -16.54
C ASP A 297 32.62 16.53 -17.35
N ALA A 298 32.79 15.38 -16.68
CA ALA A 298 33.02 14.09 -17.30
C ALA A 298 31.71 13.41 -17.76
N LEU A 299 30.53 13.93 -17.37
CA LEU A 299 29.26 13.35 -17.81
C LEU A 299 29.10 13.44 -19.33
N PRO A 300 28.81 12.33 -20.04
CA PRO A 300 28.67 12.32 -21.51
C PRO A 300 27.34 12.93 -21.99
N PHE A 301 26.53 13.49 -21.11
CA PHE A 301 25.20 14.09 -21.36
C PHE A 301 24.90 15.19 -20.34
N SER A 302 24.00 16.09 -20.68
CA SER A 302 23.44 17.08 -19.76
C SER A 302 22.37 16.44 -18.90
N LEU A 303 22.32 16.76 -17.61
CA LEU A 303 21.24 16.33 -16.73
C LEU A 303 19.91 16.97 -17.17
N THR A 304 18.82 16.24 -17.06
CA THR A 304 17.46 16.79 -17.27
C THR A 304 17.07 17.70 -16.11
N SER A 305 15.98 18.47 -16.27
CA SER A 305 15.50 19.37 -15.23
C SER A 305 15.16 18.64 -13.93
N GLU A 306 14.53 17.47 -14.02
CA GLU A 306 14.19 16.64 -12.85
C GLU A 306 15.43 16.00 -12.21
N GLN A 307 16.45 15.65 -13.02
CA GLN A 307 17.72 15.16 -12.50
C GLN A 307 18.49 16.26 -11.77
N HIS A 308 18.50 17.49 -12.31
CA HIS A 308 19.09 18.66 -11.61
C HIS A 308 18.39 18.90 -10.29
N GLN A 309 17.06 18.93 -10.26
CA GLN A 309 16.32 19.09 -9.02
C GLN A 309 16.65 18.00 -8.00
N ALA A 310 16.69 16.73 -8.41
CA ALA A 310 17.03 15.62 -7.53
C ALA A 310 18.49 15.70 -7.02
N ALA A 311 19.40 16.20 -7.85
CA ALA A 311 20.79 16.46 -7.47
C ALA A 311 20.88 17.59 -6.43
N ASP A 312 20.22 18.73 -6.67
CA ASP A 312 20.18 19.86 -5.74
C ASP A 312 19.61 19.47 -4.38
N GLU A 313 18.53 18.67 -4.38
CA GLU A 313 17.93 18.12 -3.16
C GLU A 313 18.89 17.19 -2.41
N LEU A 314 19.62 16.32 -3.14
CA LEU A 314 20.62 15.40 -2.57
C LEU A 314 21.79 16.21 -1.94
N LEU A 315 22.36 17.14 -2.70
CA LEU A 315 23.50 17.95 -2.26
C LEU A 315 23.13 18.85 -1.08
N SER A 316 21.93 19.43 -1.09
CA SER A 316 21.43 20.23 0.03
C SER A 316 21.26 19.40 1.31
N ASP A 317 20.78 18.16 1.21
CA ASP A 317 20.67 17.27 2.36
C ASP A 317 22.05 16.85 2.89
N MET A 318 23.01 16.52 2.00
CA MET A 318 24.38 16.14 2.38
C MET A 318 25.17 17.29 3.01
N ALA A 319 24.90 18.54 2.63
CA ALA A 319 25.51 19.71 3.26
C ALA A 319 24.95 20.03 4.65
N ALA A 320 23.79 19.50 4.99
CA ALA A 320 23.12 19.80 6.26
C ALA A 320 23.77 19.00 7.42
N PRO A 321 23.83 19.56 8.66
CA PRO A 321 24.36 18.87 9.83
C PRO A 321 23.35 17.86 10.42
N ARG A 322 22.77 17.01 9.57
CA ARG A 322 21.80 15.97 9.92
C ARG A 322 21.96 14.79 8.96
N VAL A 323 21.79 13.58 9.47
CA VAL A 323 21.85 12.37 8.64
C VAL A 323 20.76 12.39 7.59
N MET A 324 21.15 12.29 6.33
CA MET A 324 20.21 12.18 5.22
C MET A 324 19.65 10.76 5.13
N SER A 325 18.34 10.66 4.92
CA SER A 325 17.70 9.45 4.44
C SER A 325 16.79 9.84 3.27
N ARG A 326 17.17 9.47 2.05
CA ARG A 326 16.48 9.90 0.82
C ARG A 326 16.17 8.70 -0.08
N LEU A 327 14.95 8.68 -0.62
CA LEU A 327 14.52 7.71 -1.62
C LEU A 327 14.40 8.39 -2.99
N LEU A 328 15.21 7.94 -3.93
CA LEU A 328 15.20 8.40 -5.32
C LEU A 328 14.31 7.47 -6.15
N LEU A 329 13.13 7.95 -6.45
CA LEU A 329 12.14 7.26 -7.26
C LEU A 329 12.32 7.60 -8.75
N GLY A 330 12.34 6.61 -9.61
CA GLY A 330 12.37 6.84 -11.04
C GLY A 330 12.24 5.55 -11.82
N ASP A 331 11.64 5.61 -12.99
CA ASP A 331 11.52 4.46 -13.87
C ASP A 331 12.91 3.99 -14.38
N VAL A 332 12.94 2.84 -15.01
CA VAL A 332 14.16 2.32 -15.66
C VAL A 332 14.61 3.29 -16.75
N GLY A 333 15.91 3.66 -16.74
CA GLY A 333 16.49 4.56 -17.73
C GLY A 333 16.30 6.05 -17.47
N THR A 334 15.77 6.47 -16.30
CA THR A 334 15.65 7.89 -15.91
C THR A 334 16.97 8.50 -15.38
N GLY A 335 18.07 7.74 -15.32
CA GLY A 335 19.39 8.25 -14.94
C GLY A 335 19.60 8.41 -13.43
N LYS A 336 18.87 7.68 -12.58
CA LYS A 336 19.08 7.66 -11.10
C LYS A 336 20.56 7.47 -10.70
N THR A 337 21.27 6.63 -11.44
CA THR A 337 22.67 6.30 -11.21
C THR A 337 23.59 7.53 -11.36
N ALA A 338 23.27 8.44 -12.28
CA ALA A 338 24.04 9.67 -12.46
C ALA A 338 23.89 10.59 -11.24
N VAL A 339 22.66 10.73 -10.71
CA VAL A 339 22.42 11.52 -9.49
C VAL A 339 23.12 10.88 -8.29
N ALA A 340 23.08 9.56 -8.15
CA ALA A 340 23.79 8.86 -7.06
C ALA A 340 25.32 9.05 -7.13
N ALA A 341 25.89 9.12 -8.34
CA ALA A 341 27.32 9.32 -8.54
C ALA A 341 27.82 10.67 -8.00
N LEU A 342 26.99 11.72 -8.02
CA LEU A 342 27.34 13.02 -7.47
C LEU A 342 27.70 12.93 -5.98
N GLY A 343 26.91 12.15 -5.21
CA GLY A 343 27.19 11.91 -3.79
C GLY A 343 28.51 11.14 -3.55
N LEU A 344 28.95 10.28 -4.49
CA LEU A 344 30.22 9.58 -4.38
C LEU A 344 31.41 10.59 -4.52
N ALA A 345 31.30 11.54 -5.43
CA ALA A 345 32.29 12.60 -5.59
C ALA A 345 32.29 13.55 -4.38
N VAL A 346 31.12 13.87 -3.83
CA VAL A 346 30.98 14.68 -2.61
C VAL A 346 31.64 14.00 -1.38
N ALA A 347 31.52 12.68 -1.25
CA ALA A 347 32.22 11.94 -0.21
C ALA A 347 33.75 12.04 -0.37
N ALA A 348 34.27 12.02 -1.61
CA ALA A 348 35.68 12.24 -1.91
C ALA A 348 36.13 13.67 -1.55
N ASP A 349 35.35 14.69 -1.94
CA ASP A 349 35.63 16.10 -1.60
C ASP A 349 35.65 16.34 -0.08
N THR A 350 34.89 15.56 0.65
CA THR A 350 34.84 15.61 2.13
C THR A 350 35.95 14.81 2.79
N GLY A 351 36.75 14.03 2.02
CA GLY A 351 37.78 13.15 2.55
C GLY A 351 37.20 11.96 3.34
N THR A 352 36.06 11.47 2.92
CA THR A 352 35.33 10.35 3.54
C THR A 352 35.08 9.23 2.53
N GLN A 353 34.38 8.20 2.94
CA GLN A 353 34.16 7.01 2.13
C GLN A 353 32.69 6.80 1.79
N ALA A 354 32.45 6.16 0.64
CA ALA A 354 31.14 5.82 0.14
C ALA A 354 31.02 4.33 -0.23
N ALA A 355 29.80 3.79 -0.14
CA ALA A 355 29.48 2.42 -0.55
C ALA A 355 28.25 2.38 -1.46
N VAL A 356 28.32 1.59 -2.53
CA VAL A 356 27.18 1.33 -3.42
C VAL A 356 26.81 -0.15 -3.34
N MET A 357 25.64 -0.45 -2.80
CA MET A 357 25.16 -1.80 -2.61
C MET A 357 24.08 -2.16 -3.65
N ALA A 358 24.35 -3.19 -4.42
CA ALA A 358 23.44 -3.75 -5.43
C ALA A 358 22.95 -5.14 -5.02
N PRO A 359 21.75 -5.55 -5.43
CA PRO A 359 21.15 -6.85 -5.04
C PRO A 359 21.87 -8.05 -5.66
N THR A 360 22.58 -7.89 -6.77
CA THR A 360 23.28 -8.98 -7.46
C THR A 360 24.68 -8.60 -7.89
N SER A 361 25.56 -9.59 -8.10
CA SER A 361 26.93 -9.40 -8.59
C SER A 361 26.97 -8.75 -9.98
N VAL A 362 26.04 -9.12 -10.85
CA VAL A 362 25.90 -8.54 -12.20
C VAL A 362 25.61 -7.04 -12.14
N LEU A 363 24.67 -6.61 -11.28
CA LEU A 363 24.36 -5.21 -11.09
C LEU A 363 25.52 -4.44 -10.46
N ALA A 364 26.16 -5.02 -9.43
CA ALA A 364 27.35 -4.39 -8.82
C ALA A 364 28.44 -4.14 -9.85
N ARG A 365 28.70 -5.12 -10.74
CA ARG A 365 29.64 -4.99 -11.85
C ARG A 365 29.20 -3.92 -12.85
N GLN A 366 27.91 -3.88 -13.22
CA GLN A 366 27.40 -2.83 -14.12
C GLN A 366 27.54 -1.43 -13.54
N TYR A 367 27.39 -1.25 -12.22
CA TYR A 367 27.65 0.02 -11.56
C TYR A 367 29.14 0.37 -11.66
N ALA A 368 30.02 -0.59 -11.38
CA ALA A 368 31.47 -0.39 -11.51
C ALA A 368 31.88 -0.05 -12.94
N ASP A 369 31.35 -0.75 -13.94
CA ASP A 369 31.65 -0.50 -15.36
C ASP A 369 31.15 0.89 -15.82
N LYS A 370 29.92 1.28 -15.41
CA LYS A 370 29.33 2.56 -15.84
C LYS A 370 29.87 3.77 -15.10
N LEU A 371 30.11 3.65 -13.79
CA LEU A 371 30.54 4.76 -12.95
C LEU A 371 32.08 4.82 -12.79
N GLY A 372 32.76 3.69 -12.94
CA GLY A 372 34.22 3.62 -12.77
C GLY A 372 34.95 4.63 -13.63
N ALA A 373 34.62 4.68 -14.93
CA ALA A 373 35.26 5.66 -15.84
C ALA A 373 35.00 7.14 -15.44
N LEU A 374 33.80 7.43 -14.91
CA LEU A 374 33.44 8.76 -14.41
C LEU A 374 34.18 9.08 -13.11
N LEU A 375 34.34 8.11 -12.21
CA LEU A 375 35.09 8.25 -10.96
C LEU A 375 36.58 8.40 -11.22
N ASP A 376 37.12 7.66 -12.18
CA ASP A 376 38.52 7.79 -12.63
C ASP A 376 38.79 9.22 -13.17
N ALA A 377 37.90 9.75 -14.01
CA ALA A 377 37.97 11.12 -14.52
C ALA A 377 37.84 12.16 -13.40
N ALA A 378 37.06 11.87 -12.37
CA ALA A 378 36.93 12.68 -11.17
C ALA A 378 38.02 12.44 -10.12
N HIS A 379 39.04 11.60 -10.40
CA HIS A 379 40.11 11.23 -9.48
C HIS A 379 39.62 10.61 -8.15
N VAL A 380 38.54 9.86 -8.20
CA VAL A 380 37.96 9.13 -7.04
C VAL A 380 38.36 7.66 -7.10
N SER A 381 39.09 7.18 -6.08
CA SER A 381 39.50 5.78 -6.01
C SER A 381 38.29 4.86 -5.72
N TRP A 382 38.21 3.75 -6.45
CA TRP A 382 37.09 2.80 -6.30
C TRP A 382 37.52 1.35 -6.45
N ALA A 383 36.72 0.41 -5.88
CA ALA A 383 36.89 -1.04 -6.05
C ALA A 383 35.52 -1.76 -6.12
N LEU A 384 35.51 -2.99 -6.66
CA LEU A 384 34.36 -3.87 -6.71
C LEU A 384 34.57 -5.07 -5.79
N VAL A 385 33.62 -5.32 -4.87
CA VAL A 385 33.62 -6.45 -3.95
C VAL A 385 32.33 -7.27 -4.07
N THR A 386 32.47 -8.50 -4.47
CA THR A 386 31.36 -9.47 -4.58
C THR A 386 31.69 -10.76 -3.83
N GLY A 387 30.75 -11.70 -3.78
CA GLY A 387 31.02 -13.03 -3.24
C GLY A 387 32.09 -13.82 -4.02
N ALA A 388 32.31 -13.49 -5.31
CA ALA A 388 33.28 -14.13 -6.18
C ALA A 388 34.65 -13.43 -6.17
N THR A 389 34.84 -12.33 -5.44
CA THR A 389 36.13 -11.61 -5.37
C THR A 389 37.20 -12.49 -4.71
N PRO A 390 38.37 -12.70 -5.37
CA PRO A 390 39.45 -13.54 -4.84
C PRO A 390 39.95 -13.04 -3.47
N ALA A 391 40.29 -13.96 -2.56
CA ALA A 391 40.69 -13.62 -1.21
C ALA A 391 41.88 -12.63 -1.12
N PRO A 392 42.94 -12.70 -1.97
CA PRO A 392 44.02 -11.72 -1.93
C PRO A 392 43.56 -10.30 -2.32
N GLU A 393 42.70 -10.19 -3.33
CA GLU A 393 42.15 -8.92 -3.79
C GLU A 393 41.22 -8.31 -2.75
N ARG A 394 40.37 -9.18 -2.13
CA ARG A 394 39.50 -8.77 -1.04
C ARG A 394 40.28 -8.27 0.18
N ALA A 395 41.36 -8.96 0.56
CA ALA A 395 42.23 -8.52 1.66
C ALA A 395 42.87 -7.17 1.38
N ARG A 396 43.39 -6.96 0.15
CA ARG A 396 43.93 -5.66 -0.28
C ARG A 396 42.87 -4.56 -0.23
N THR A 397 41.69 -4.83 -0.72
CA THR A 397 40.55 -3.86 -0.65
C THR A 397 40.20 -3.53 0.79
N ALA A 398 40.20 -4.52 1.69
CA ALA A 398 39.97 -4.31 3.12
C ALA A 398 41.02 -3.38 3.76
N GLU A 399 42.30 -3.58 3.43
CA GLU A 399 43.39 -2.71 3.91
C GLU A 399 43.24 -1.26 3.43
N LEU A 400 42.93 -1.06 2.14
CA LEU A 400 42.72 0.25 1.55
C LEU A 400 41.47 0.99 2.09
N LEU A 401 40.40 0.21 2.40
CA LEU A 401 39.21 0.78 3.07
C LEU A 401 39.55 1.18 4.52
N ALA A 402 40.26 0.33 5.25
CA ALA A 402 40.62 0.59 6.64
C ALA A 402 41.61 1.75 6.80
N SER A 403 42.49 1.96 5.81
CA SER A 403 43.43 3.12 5.77
C SER A 403 42.76 4.42 5.31
N GLY A 404 41.60 4.35 4.63
CA GLY A 404 40.93 5.50 4.03
C GLY A 404 41.47 5.89 2.65
N GLU A 405 42.43 5.12 2.07
CA GLU A 405 42.98 5.37 0.73
C GLU A 405 41.96 5.03 -0.38
N LEU A 406 41.07 4.09 -0.13
CA LEU A 406 39.97 3.75 -1.04
C LEU A 406 38.68 4.51 -0.65
N THR A 407 38.24 5.37 -1.55
CA THR A 407 37.09 6.26 -1.30
C THR A 407 35.75 5.55 -1.54
N CYS A 408 35.61 4.79 -2.63
CA CYS A 408 34.34 4.19 -3.03
C CYS A 408 34.41 2.67 -3.18
N VAL A 409 33.42 1.93 -2.70
CA VAL A 409 33.29 0.50 -2.94
C VAL A 409 31.93 0.17 -3.53
N PHE A 410 31.95 -0.55 -4.66
CA PHE A 410 30.77 -1.19 -5.25
C PHE A 410 30.69 -2.64 -4.80
N GLY A 411 29.49 -3.16 -4.53
CA GLY A 411 29.35 -4.58 -4.27
C GLY A 411 27.94 -5.02 -3.95
N THR A 412 27.88 -6.26 -3.49
CA THR A 412 26.62 -6.87 -3.01
C THR A 412 26.60 -6.81 -1.48
N THR A 413 25.74 -7.62 -0.85
CA THR A 413 25.77 -7.86 0.61
C THR A 413 27.14 -8.29 1.13
N ALA A 414 28.09 -8.66 0.25
CA ALA A 414 29.47 -8.94 0.60
C ALA A 414 30.18 -7.75 1.27
N ILE A 415 29.74 -6.50 1.03
CA ILE A 415 30.24 -5.30 1.71
C ILE A 415 29.92 -5.32 3.22
N LEU A 416 28.85 -6.02 3.61
CA LEU A 416 28.40 -6.09 5.00
C LEU A 416 29.23 -7.05 5.87
N SER A 417 30.10 -7.86 5.27
CA SER A 417 30.93 -8.84 5.99
C SER A 417 31.88 -8.17 6.98
N GLY A 418 32.18 -8.86 8.09
CA GLY A 418 32.97 -8.29 9.20
C GLY A 418 34.44 -8.00 8.86
N ASP A 419 34.98 -8.60 7.79
CA ASP A 419 36.35 -8.40 7.30
C ASP A 419 36.57 -7.06 6.58
N LEU A 420 35.52 -6.40 6.12
CA LEU A 420 35.61 -5.08 5.49
C LEU A 420 35.26 -3.99 6.53
N ALA A 421 36.23 -3.24 6.96
CA ALA A 421 36.07 -2.07 7.84
C ALA A 421 36.34 -0.79 7.08
N PHE A 422 35.50 0.22 7.28
CA PHE A 422 35.70 1.56 6.70
C PHE A 422 36.39 2.46 7.72
N ALA A 423 37.31 3.30 7.27
CA ALA A 423 37.88 4.34 8.12
C ALA A 423 36.85 5.39 8.49
N ARG A 424 36.05 5.84 7.52
CA ARG A 424 34.93 6.81 7.74
C ARG A 424 33.90 6.72 6.63
N LEU A 425 32.95 5.78 6.75
CA LEU A 425 31.83 5.66 5.81
C LEU A 425 30.78 6.73 6.13
N THR A 426 30.49 7.62 5.17
CA THR A 426 29.52 8.72 5.36
C THR A 426 28.44 8.77 4.30
N TYR A 427 28.56 8.06 3.18
CA TYR A 427 27.54 8.02 2.14
C TYR A 427 27.30 6.59 1.66
N VAL A 428 26.07 6.18 1.61
CA VAL A 428 25.65 4.85 1.20
C VAL A 428 24.54 4.92 0.18
N VAL A 429 24.72 4.24 -0.94
CA VAL A 429 23.72 4.04 -1.98
C VAL A 429 23.20 2.61 -1.92
N VAL A 430 21.91 2.42 -1.85
CA VAL A 430 21.25 1.09 -1.89
C VAL A 430 20.29 1.05 -3.08
N ASP A 431 20.58 0.19 -4.06
CA ASP A 431 19.73 0.00 -5.21
C ASP A 431 18.70 -1.11 -4.94
N GLU A 432 17.46 -0.94 -5.44
CA GLU A 432 16.33 -1.85 -5.24
C GLU A 432 16.10 -2.19 -3.75
N GLN A 433 15.96 -1.15 -2.95
CA GLN A 433 15.85 -1.24 -1.47
C GLN A 433 14.86 -2.30 -0.98
N HIS A 434 13.78 -2.57 -1.72
CA HIS A 434 12.76 -3.55 -1.35
C HIS A 434 13.28 -4.99 -1.28
N ARG A 435 14.42 -5.28 -1.92
CA ARG A 435 15.08 -6.61 -1.91
C ARG A 435 15.99 -6.82 -0.70
N PHE A 436 16.24 -5.78 0.10
CA PHE A 436 17.08 -5.87 1.28
C PHE A 436 16.26 -5.96 2.57
N GLY A 437 16.53 -6.99 3.37
CA GLY A 437 15.89 -7.19 4.66
C GLY A 437 16.28 -6.13 5.71
N VAL A 438 15.50 -6.04 6.78
CA VAL A 438 15.75 -5.12 7.92
C VAL A 438 17.15 -5.31 8.50
N ASN A 439 17.59 -6.57 8.66
CA ASN A 439 18.92 -6.90 9.22
C ASN A 439 20.09 -6.39 8.38
N GLN A 440 19.94 -6.37 7.04
CA GLN A 440 20.99 -5.87 6.15
C GLN A 440 21.12 -4.35 6.23
N ARG A 441 20.02 -3.64 6.40
CA ARG A 441 20.02 -2.20 6.63
C ARG A 441 20.65 -1.81 7.98
N LEU A 442 20.39 -2.62 9.01
CA LEU A 442 21.04 -2.44 10.32
C LEU A 442 22.55 -2.66 10.22
N ALA A 443 22.99 -3.76 9.61
CA ALA A 443 24.41 -4.06 9.42
C ALA A 443 25.15 -2.96 8.64
N LEU A 444 24.47 -2.31 7.69
CA LEU A 444 25.05 -1.19 6.96
C LEU A 444 25.22 0.05 7.84
N ARG A 445 24.23 0.34 8.70
CA ARG A 445 24.33 1.42 9.69
C ARG A 445 25.42 1.18 10.73
N GLU A 446 25.66 -0.07 11.12
CA GLU A 446 26.76 -0.44 12.03
C GLU A 446 28.13 -0.14 11.44
N LYS A 447 28.29 -0.26 10.10
CA LYS A 447 29.57 0.06 9.42
C LYS A 447 29.83 1.57 9.24
N GLY A 448 28.78 2.37 9.16
CA GLY A 448 28.87 3.83 9.06
C GLY A 448 27.78 4.46 9.93
N PRO A 449 28.00 4.54 11.27
CA PRO A 449 27.08 5.27 12.12
C PRO A 449 26.95 6.71 11.64
N GLY A 450 25.72 7.16 11.35
CA GLY A 450 25.48 8.49 10.81
C GLY A 450 25.76 8.69 9.32
N ALA A 451 25.98 7.62 8.57
CA ALA A 451 26.12 7.72 7.11
C ALA A 451 24.78 8.10 6.46
N ASP A 452 24.90 9.00 5.48
CA ASP A 452 23.82 9.41 4.60
C ASP A 452 23.37 8.24 3.73
N LEU A 453 22.05 8.00 3.67
CA LEU A 453 21.47 6.91 2.89
C LEU A 453 20.69 7.45 1.69
N LEU A 454 21.14 7.08 0.50
CA LEU A 454 20.37 7.21 -0.73
C LEU A 454 19.83 5.84 -1.15
N ALA A 455 18.57 5.62 -0.97
CA ALA A 455 17.88 4.44 -1.50
C ALA A 455 17.38 4.74 -2.92
N MET A 456 17.58 3.81 -3.84
CA MET A 456 17.04 3.91 -5.20
C MET A 456 16.06 2.78 -5.47
N THR A 457 15.05 3.04 -6.27
CA THR A 457 14.18 1.97 -6.79
C THR A 457 13.66 2.30 -8.18
N ALA A 458 13.58 1.28 -9.02
CA ALA A 458 12.91 1.33 -10.31
C ALA A 458 11.45 0.87 -10.23
N THR A 459 11.01 0.33 -9.09
CA THR A 459 9.59 0.07 -8.88
C THR A 459 8.87 1.40 -8.69
N PRO A 460 7.88 1.71 -9.51
CA PRO A 460 7.07 2.89 -9.30
C PRO A 460 6.19 2.68 -8.07
N ILE A 461 6.59 3.26 -6.95
CA ILE A 461 5.81 3.26 -5.71
C ILE A 461 4.97 4.54 -5.70
N PRO A 462 3.64 4.47 -5.52
CA PRO A 462 2.84 5.66 -5.35
C PRO A 462 3.41 6.55 -4.24
N ARG A 463 3.49 7.87 -4.48
CA ARG A 463 4.07 8.81 -3.52
C ARG A 463 3.44 8.70 -2.13
N THR A 464 2.12 8.56 -2.09
CA THR A 464 1.36 8.38 -0.83
C THR A 464 1.76 7.12 -0.07
N LEU A 465 1.96 6.01 -0.78
CA LEU A 465 2.43 4.77 -0.17
C LEU A 465 3.88 4.91 0.33
N ALA A 466 4.74 5.55 -0.46
CA ALA A 466 6.12 5.82 -0.06
C ALA A 466 6.18 6.71 1.20
N LEU A 467 5.40 7.80 1.26
CA LEU A 467 5.31 8.66 2.43
C LEU A 467 4.77 7.94 3.66
N SER A 468 3.83 7.00 3.49
CA SER A 468 3.23 6.26 4.61
C SER A 468 4.11 5.13 5.14
N LEU A 469 4.88 4.48 4.25
CA LEU A 469 5.78 3.38 4.63
C LEU A 469 7.15 3.88 5.12
N TYR A 470 7.60 4.99 4.56
CA TYR A 470 8.94 5.55 4.74
C TYR A 470 8.84 7.02 5.17
N GLY A 471 7.97 7.35 6.12
CA GLY A 471 7.71 8.72 6.56
C GLY A 471 8.94 9.48 7.09
N ASP A 472 10.00 8.73 7.41
CA ASP A 472 11.31 9.22 7.79
C ASP A 472 12.24 9.52 6.60
N ILE A 473 11.84 9.16 5.36
CA ILE A 473 12.67 9.27 4.15
C ILE A 473 12.20 10.45 3.30
N ALA A 474 13.12 11.32 2.90
CA ALA A 474 12.87 12.37 1.92
C ALA A 474 12.71 11.74 0.52
N LEU A 475 11.84 12.30 -0.32
CA LEU A 475 11.53 11.73 -1.63
C LEU A 475 11.99 12.67 -2.74
N SER A 476 12.78 12.14 -3.67
CA SER A 476 13.06 12.75 -4.98
C SER A 476 12.48 11.88 -6.08
N ARG A 477 11.92 12.49 -7.11
CA ARG A 477 11.30 11.78 -8.24
C ARG A 477 11.92 12.23 -9.56
N ILE A 478 12.26 11.25 -10.39
CA ILE A 478 12.70 11.46 -11.77
C ILE A 478 11.79 10.67 -12.69
N SER A 479 10.95 11.35 -13.45
CA SER A 479 10.01 10.76 -14.42
C SER A 479 10.53 10.88 -15.84
N GLU A 480 11.29 11.93 -16.11
CA GLU A 480 11.85 12.26 -17.42
C GLU A 480 12.98 11.30 -17.80
N ARG A 481 12.93 10.78 -19.02
CA ARG A 481 14.03 9.98 -19.59
C ARG A 481 14.91 10.87 -20.45
N PRO A 482 16.24 10.91 -20.22
CA PRO A 482 17.16 11.70 -21.04
C PRO A 482 17.10 11.33 -22.53
N HIS A 483 16.88 10.05 -22.82
CA HIS A 483 16.65 9.54 -24.15
C HIS A 483 15.33 8.79 -24.17
N PRO A 484 14.32 9.29 -24.89
CA PRO A 484 12.99 8.64 -24.90
C PRO A 484 12.98 7.24 -25.55
N GLY A 485 14.11 6.83 -26.20
CA GLY A 485 14.18 5.56 -26.92
C GLY A 485 13.20 5.50 -28.10
N ALA A 486 13.16 4.40 -28.84
CA ALA A 486 12.22 4.19 -29.93
C ALA A 486 10.79 3.83 -29.45
N GLY A 487 10.58 3.77 -28.12
CA GLY A 487 9.30 3.44 -27.51
C GLY A 487 9.04 1.94 -27.38
N VAL A 488 8.01 1.59 -26.60
CA VAL A 488 7.57 0.21 -26.43
C VAL A 488 6.06 0.12 -26.63
N THR A 489 5.64 -0.71 -27.56
CA THR A 489 4.22 -1.01 -27.80
C THR A 489 3.82 -2.23 -26.98
N THR A 490 2.78 -2.10 -26.16
CA THR A 490 2.24 -3.21 -25.36
C THR A 490 0.91 -3.65 -25.96
N ARG A 491 0.71 -4.97 -26.10
CA ARG A 491 -0.53 -5.57 -26.62
C ARG A 491 -1.01 -6.68 -25.70
N VAL A 492 -2.26 -6.61 -25.26
CA VAL A 492 -2.89 -7.68 -24.47
C VAL A 492 -3.60 -8.65 -25.42
N ILE A 493 -3.06 -9.85 -25.53
CA ILE A 493 -3.56 -10.89 -26.45
C ILE A 493 -4.29 -12.01 -25.71
N PRO A 494 -5.35 -12.61 -26.28
CA PRO A 494 -5.95 -13.82 -25.72
C PRO A 494 -5.05 -15.03 -25.94
N SER A 495 -5.16 -16.06 -25.11
CA SER A 495 -4.34 -17.29 -25.20
C SER A 495 -4.41 -17.98 -26.57
N GLU A 496 -5.53 -17.82 -27.27
CA GLU A 496 -5.76 -18.38 -28.62
C GLU A 496 -4.88 -17.70 -29.69
N ASN A 497 -4.37 -16.50 -29.40
CA ASN A 497 -3.59 -15.70 -30.34
C ASN A 497 -2.09 -15.62 -29.96
N ALA A 498 -1.59 -16.54 -29.13
CA ALA A 498 -0.17 -16.59 -28.74
C ALA A 498 0.77 -16.73 -29.95
N ASP A 499 0.28 -17.30 -31.05
CA ASP A 499 1.04 -17.44 -32.31
C ASP A 499 1.46 -16.10 -32.90
N LEU A 500 0.71 -15.00 -32.64
CA LEU A 500 1.11 -13.65 -33.10
C LEU A 500 2.43 -13.21 -32.42
N ALA A 501 2.56 -13.49 -31.12
CA ALA A 501 3.78 -13.15 -30.40
C ALA A 501 4.97 -14.04 -30.83
N ILE A 502 4.71 -15.33 -31.12
CA ILE A 502 5.73 -16.26 -31.61
C ILE A 502 6.21 -15.82 -33.00
N GLY A 503 5.31 -15.40 -33.89
CA GLY A 503 5.67 -14.80 -35.17
C GLY A 503 6.53 -13.56 -35.04
N ALA A 504 6.20 -12.65 -34.17
CA ALA A 504 7.02 -11.46 -33.88
C ALA A 504 8.42 -11.82 -33.33
N ILE A 505 8.54 -12.89 -32.52
CA ILE A 505 9.84 -13.42 -32.04
C ILE A 505 10.66 -13.94 -33.23
N GLN A 506 10.04 -14.69 -34.14
CA GLN A 506 10.74 -15.22 -35.34
C GLN A 506 11.22 -14.08 -36.27
N GLU A 507 10.37 -13.10 -36.53
CA GLU A 507 10.73 -11.92 -37.35
C GLU A 507 11.87 -11.11 -36.68
N ALA A 508 11.85 -10.98 -35.36
CA ALA A 508 12.92 -10.31 -34.64
C ALA A 508 14.23 -11.08 -34.74
N ALA A 509 14.21 -12.41 -34.57
CA ALA A 509 15.40 -13.25 -34.69
C ALA A 509 15.97 -13.29 -36.14
N GLU A 510 15.11 -13.33 -37.13
CA GLU A 510 15.53 -13.22 -38.54
C GLU A 510 16.22 -11.87 -38.87
N ALA A 511 15.80 -10.81 -38.14
CA ALA A 511 16.42 -9.48 -38.24
C ALA A 511 17.66 -9.33 -37.34
N GLY A 512 18.18 -10.42 -36.75
CA GLY A 512 19.33 -10.41 -35.82
C GLY A 512 19.03 -9.77 -34.48
N ARG A 513 17.77 -9.77 -34.02
CA ARG A 513 17.34 -9.22 -32.73
C ARG A 513 16.98 -10.32 -31.75
N GLN A 514 16.87 -9.99 -30.48
CA GLN A 514 16.66 -10.96 -29.41
C GLN A 514 15.28 -10.77 -28.75
N ALA A 515 14.80 -11.84 -28.10
CA ALA A 515 13.50 -11.83 -27.45
C ALA A 515 13.52 -12.48 -26.05
N TYR A 516 12.59 -12.05 -25.22
CA TYR A 516 12.28 -12.66 -23.92
C TYR A 516 10.95 -13.42 -23.98
N VAL A 517 10.88 -14.56 -23.28
CA VAL A 517 9.64 -15.30 -23.02
C VAL A 517 9.53 -15.52 -21.51
N ILE A 518 8.53 -14.94 -20.88
CA ILE A 518 8.36 -14.94 -19.43
C ILE A 518 7.20 -15.85 -19.03
N CYS A 519 7.44 -16.72 -18.07
CA CYS A 519 6.46 -17.65 -17.52
C CYS A 519 6.29 -17.45 -16.01
N PRO A 520 5.06 -17.66 -15.45
CA PRO A 520 4.82 -17.49 -14.02
C PRO A 520 5.39 -18.59 -13.13
N LEU A 521 5.65 -19.79 -13.65
CA LEU A 521 6.14 -20.92 -12.88
C LEU A 521 7.51 -21.40 -13.39
N VAL A 522 8.29 -22.03 -12.49
CA VAL A 522 9.57 -22.66 -12.83
C VAL A 522 9.33 -23.99 -13.55
N ASP A 523 8.57 -24.90 -12.92
CA ASP A 523 8.20 -26.21 -13.48
C ASP A 523 6.70 -26.52 -13.22
N ASP A 524 6.21 -27.62 -13.81
CA ASP A 524 4.81 -28.02 -13.71
C ASP A 524 4.42 -28.57 -12.31
N GLY A 525 5.37 -28.77 -11.40
CA GLY A 525 5.14 -29.17 -10.02
C GLY A 525 5.06 -27.99 -9.04
N ASP A 526 5.33 -26.78 -9.52
CA ASP A 526 5.35 -25.58 -8.71
C ASP A 526 3.93 -25.13 -8.33
N ASP A 527 3.73 -24.77 -7.07
CA ASP A 527 2.44 -24.25 -6.56
C ASP A 527 2.26 -22.75 -6.75
N GLY A 528 3.25 -22.05 -7.31
CA GLY A 528 3.21 -20.62 -7.56
C GLY A 528 3.41 -19.78 -6.28
N SER A 529 3.96 -20.37 -5.22
CA SER A 529 4.21 -19.66 -3.95
C SER A 529 5.23 -18.51 -4.07
N GLU A 530 6.05 -18.49 -5.12
CA GLU A 530 7.00 -17.41 -5.42
C GLU A 530 6.32 -16.16 -6.07
N LEU A 531 5.03 -16.27 -6.42
CA LEU A 531 4.28 -15.16 -6.99
C LEU A 531 3.63 -14.34 -5.86
N ASP A 532 4.42 -13.56 -5.15
CA ASP A 532 3.99 -12.81 -3.94
C ASP A 532 2.88 -11.77 -4.19
N GLU A 533 2.57 -11.43 -5.43
CA GLU A 533 1.64 -10.35 -5.78
C GLU A 533 0.34 -10.80 -6.49
N VAL A 534 0.07 -12.10 -6.58
CA VAL A 534 -1.12 -12.58 -7.31
C VAL A 534 -2.39 -12.39 -6.50
N PRO A 535 -3.37 -11.62 -6.99
CA PRO A 535 -4.67 -11.50 -6.34
C PRO A 535 -5.35 -12.87 -6.17
N GLU A 536 -5.98 -13.12 -5.01
CA GLU A 536 -6.69 -14.38 -4.74
C GLU A 536 -7.73 -14.74 -5.82
N SER A 537 -8.28 -13.74 -6.51
CA SER A 537 -9.19 -13.94 -7.64
C SER A 537 -8.55 -14.61 -8.86
N ALA A 538 -7.24 -14.50 -9.03
CA ALA A 538 -6.48 -15.11 -10.13
C ALA A 538 -6.01 -16.55 -9.78
N LYS A 539 -6.00 -16.92 -8.49
CA LYS A 539 -5.63 -18.26 -8.02
C LYS A 539 -6.69 -19.35 -8.33
N SER A 540 -7.89 -18.97 -8.75
CA SER A 540 -9.04 -19.90 -8.94
C SER A 540 -9.28 -20.36 -10.39
N GLY A 541 -8.33 -20.16 -11.31
CA GLY A 541 -8.46 -20.58 -12.72
C GLY A 541 -8.33 -22.10 -12.92
N ALA A 542 -9.19 -22.69 -13.76
CA ALA A 542 -9.23 -24.13 -14.03
C ALA A 542 -8.06 -24.68 -14.89
N LYS A 543 -7.22 -23.81 -15.47
CA LYS A 543 -6.08 -24.19 -16.32
C LYS A 543 -4.76 -24.00 -15.55
N ARG A 544 -3.86 -25.00 -15.63
CA ARG A 544 -2.51 -24.85 -15.08
C ARG A 544 -1.76 -23.72 -15.80
N PRO A 545 -1.03 -22.85 -15.08
CA PRO A 545 -0.21 -21.81 -15.70
C PRO A 545 0.95 -22.40 -16.49
N HIS A 546 1.52 -21.62 -17.38
CA HIS A 546 2.71 -22.00 -18.13
C HIS A 546 3.95 -22.01 -17.21
N SER A 547 4.75 -23.07 -17.31
CA SER A 547 6.06 -23.14 -16.64
C SER A 547 7.20 -22.82 -17.61
N ALA A 548 8.29 -22.26 -17.11
CA ALA A 548 9.45 -21.89 -17.92
C ALA A 548 10.09 -23.13 -18.55
N GLN A 549 10.22 -24.22 -17.78
CA GLN A 549 10.82 -25.48 -18.24
C GLN A 549 10.02 -26.11 -19.37
N SER A 550 8.69 -26.30 -19.19
CA SER A 550 7.86 -26.93 -20.21
C SER A 550 7.70 -26.04 -21.45
N THR A 551 7.69 -24.72 -21.25
CA THR A 551 7.64 -23.75 -22.35
C THR A 551 8.93 -23.76 -23.15
N PHE A 552 10.09 -23.79 -22.50
CA PHE A 552 11.39 -23.95 -23.15
C PHE A 552 11.43 -25.21 -24.02
N GLU A 553 11.06 -26.39 -23.47
CA GLU A 553 11.02 -27.63 -24.21
C GLU A 553 10.04 -27.60 -25.39
N ARG A 554 8.87 -27.02 -25.22
CA ARG A 554 7.85 -26.89 -26.25
C ARG A 554 8.31 -25.98 -27.39
N LEU A 555 8.90 -24.83 -27.10
CA LEU A 555 9.36 -23.89 -28.11
C LEU A 555 10.61 -24.38 -28.83
N SER A 556 11.56 -25.00 -28.15
CA SER A 556 12.79 -25.53 -28.74
C SER A 556 12.53 -26.70 -29.70
N ARG A 557 11.50 -27.53 -29.47
CA ARG A 557 11.10 -28.63 -30.36
C ARG A 557 10.04 -28.21 -31.40
N GLY A 558 9.45 -27.05 -31.23
CA GLY A 558 8.31 -26.58 -32.03
C GLY A 558 8.64 -25.33 -32.87
N ALA A 559 7.87 -24.30 -32.66
CA ALA A 559 7.87 -23.08 -33.49
C ALA A 559 9.23 -22.34 -33.53
N LEU A 560 10.09 -22.48 -32.53
CA LEU A 560 11.39 -21.81 -32.46
C LEU A 560 12.57 -22.79 -32.58
N SER A 561 12.38 -23.99 -33.16
CA SER A 561 13.40 -25.04 -33.25
C SER A 561 14.64 -24.67 -34.06
N GLY A 562 14.58 -23.60 -34.85
CA GLY A 562 15.72 -23.08 -35.66
C GLY A 562 16.53 -22.00 -34.91
N LEU A 563 16.14 -21.57 -33.72
CA LEU A 563 16.76 -20.51 -32.94
C LEU A 563 17.53 -21.06 -31.74
N SER A 564 18.52 -20.30 -31.26
CA SER A 564 19.22 -20.58 -30.01
C SER A 564 18.39 -20.11 -28.81
N LEU A 565 17.90 -21.08 -28.01
CA LEU A 565 17.11 -20.79 -26.81
C LEU A 565 17.93 -20.96 -25.53
N GLY A 566 17.86 -19.99 -24.63
CA GLY A 566 18.38 -20.08 -23.27
C GLY A 566 17.27 -20.21 -22.23
N LEU A 567 17.56 -20.74 -21.07
CA LEU A 567 16.65 -20.87 -19.93
C LEU A 567 17.27 -20.27 -18.68
N ILE A 568 16.50 -19.42 -17.96
CA ILE A 568 16.87 -18.93 -16.64
C ILE A 568 15.67 -19.10 -15.69
N THR A 569 15.91 -19.75 -14.53
CA THR A 569 14.88 -20.00 -13.51
C THR A 569 15.38 -19.62 -12.11
N GLY A 570 14.47 -19.47 -11.16
CA GLY A 570 14.80 -19.19 -9.75
C GLY A 570 15.69 -20.24 -9.10
N ARG A 571 15.56 -21.50 -9.51
CA ARG A 571 16.29 -22.66 -8.93
C ARG A 571 17.74 -22.81 -9.39
N MET A 572 18.14 -22.13 -10.44
CA MET A 572 19.54 -22.13 -10.91
C MET A 572 20.45 -21.42 -9.90
N SER A 573 21.69 -21.88 -9.79
CA SER A 573 22.73 -21.19 -9.01
C SER A 573 23.03 -19.80 -9.58
N ALA A 574 23.68 -18.95 -8.80
CA ALA A 574 24.05 -17.60 -9.26
C ALA A 574 24.97 -17.67 -10.49
N ASP A 575 25.95 -18.60 -10.48
CA ASP A 575 26.90 -18.76 -11.57
C ASP A 575 26.23 -19.23 -12.86
N GLU A 576 25.27 -20.16 -12.78
CA GLU A 576 24.49 -20.62 -13.94
C GLU A 576 23.63 -19.51 -14.53
N LYS A 577 23.01 -18.66 -13.68
CA LYS A 577 22.24 -17.49 -14.11
C LYS A 577 23.13 -16.46 -14.81
N ASP A 578 24.30 -16.21 -14.23
CA ASP A 578 25.26 -15.26 -14.76
C ASP A 578 25.83 -15.74 -16.13
N ASP A 579 26.12 -17.05 -16.30
CA ASP A 579 26.55 -17.65 -17.57
C ASP A 579 25.45 -17.56 -18.65
N ALA A 580 24.22 -17.95 -18.33
CA ALA A 580 23.11 -17.88 -19.28
C ALA A 580 22.80 -16.44 -19.70
N MET A 581 22.91 -15.47 -18.80
CA MET A 581 22.73 -14.07 -19.09
C MET A 581 23.90 -13.49 -19.90
N ALA A 582 25.14 -13.92 -19.65
CA ALA A 582 26.30 -13.55 -20.43
C ALA A 582 26.19 -14.00 -21.87
N LYS A 583 25.76 -15.24 -22.11
CA LYS A 583 25.48 -15.80 -23.46
C LYS A 583 24.40 -15.02 -24.19
N PHE A 584 23.32 -14.65 -23.48
CA PHE A 584 22.27 -13.82 -24.07
C PHE A 584 22.77 -12.41 -24.41
N LYS A 585 23.56 -11.79 -23.54
CA LYS A 585 24.19 -10.48 -23.81
C LYS A 585 25.20 -10.54 -24.96
N ALA A 586 25.94 -11.64 -25.09
CA ALA A 586 26.89 -11.87 -26.20
C ALA A 586 26.22 -12.25 -27.54
N HIS A 587 24.88 -12.35 -27.57
CA HIS A 587 24.11 -12.76 -28.73
C HIS A 587 24.40 -14.20 -29.18
N GLU A 588 24.78 -15.07 -28.23
CA GLU A 588 24.89 -16.53 -28.46
C GLU A 588 23.51 -17.21 -28.29
N THR A 589 22.56 -16.48 -27.70
CA THR A 589 21.17 -16.91 -27.48
C THR A 589 20.23 -15.91 -28.10
N ASP A 590 19.30 -16.35 -28.95
CA ASP A 590 18.30 -15.52 -29.63
C ASP A 590 17.08 -15.26 -28.74
N VAL A 591 16.63 -16.28 -28.02
CA VAL A 591 15.43 -16.22 -27.18
C VAL A 591 15.72 -16.71 -25.78
N LEU A 592 15.48 -15.87 -24.77
CA LEU A 592 15.64 -16.22 -23.37
C LEU A 592 14.29 -16.52 -22.72
N VAL A 593 14.07 -17.81 -22.38
CA VAL A 593 12.91 -18.23 -21.58
C VAL A 593 13.22 -18.10 -20.10
N SER A 594 12.36 -17.42 -19.34
CA SER A 594 12.64 -17.16 -17.93
C SER A 594 11.37 -17.04 -17.09
N THR A 595 11.55 -17.07 -15.77
CA THR A 595 10.58 -16.58 -14.79
C THR A 595 10.85 -15.09 -14.50
N THR A 596 10.26 -14.53 -13.44
CA THR A 596 10.48 -13.14 -12.98
C THR A 596 11.93 -12.77 -12.66
N VAL A 597 12.84 -13.74 -12.59
CA VAL A 597 14.28 -13.53 -12.31
C VAL A 597 14.94 -12.51 -13.26
N VAL A 598 14.39 -12.33 -14.49
CA VAL A 598 14.87 -11.33 -15.45
C VAL A 598 14.51 -9.88 -15.04
N GLU A 599 13.67 -9.67 -14.02
CA GLU A 599 13.47 -8.32 -13.45
C GLU A 599 14.77 -7.65 -13.00
N VAL A 600 15.82 -8.45 -12.71
CA VAL A 600 17.09 -7.95 -12.19
C VAL A 600 18.00 -7.43 -13.31
N GLY A 601 17.97 -6.14 -13.50
CA GLY A 601 18.98 -5.17 -13.89
C GLY A 601 19.81 -5.33 -15.17
N VAL A 602 19.78 -6.44 -15.89
CA VAL A 602 20.66 -6.60 -17.07
C VAL A 602 20.14 -5.84 -18.28
N ASP A 603 21.01 -5.03 -18.87
CA ASP A 603 20.74 -4.21 -20.03
C ASP A 603 21.13 -4.97 -21.30
N VAL A 604 20.14 -5.32 -22.15
CA VAL A 604 20.35 -5.96 -23.46
C VAL A 604 19.64 -5.10 -24.53
N PRO A 605 20.36 -4.13 -25.13
CA PRO A 605 19.76 -3.19 -26.08
C PRO A 605 19.17 -3.85 -27.33
N ASN A 606 19.67 -5.04 -27.69
CA ASN A 606 19.23 -5.81 -28.86
C ASN A 606 17.94 -6.59 -28.65
N ALA A 607 17.43 -6.68 -27.39
CA ALA A 607 16.16 -7.35 -27.09
C ALA A 607 14.98 -6.42 -27.41
N THR A 608 14.19 -6.76 -28.44
CA THR A 608 13.10 -5.93 -28.94
C THR A 608 11.73 -6.54 -28.74
N VAL A 609 11.61 -7.84 -28.49
CA VAL A 609 10.33 -8.53 -28.30
C VAL A 609 10.26 -9.19 -26.94
N MET A 610 9.09 -9.10 -26.29
CA MET A 610 8.81 -9.84 -25.07
C MET A 610 7.42 -10.47 -25.13
N LEU A 611 7.34 -11.76 -24.80
CA LEU A 611 6.09 -12.47 -24.58
C LEU A 611 5.98 -12.84 -23.10
N VAL A 612 4.89 -12.42 -22.45
CA VAL A 612 4.58 -12.81 -21.07
C VAL A 612 3.35 -13.72 -21.08
N TYR A 613 3.53 -14.97 -20.72
CA TYR A 613 2.45 -15.94 -20.58
C TYR A 613 1.70 -15.73 -19.27
N ASP A 614 0.38 -15.98 -19.25
CA ASP A 614 -0.51 -15.84 -18.08
C ASP A 614 -0.30 -14.48 -17.38
N ALA A 615 -0.23 -13.39 -18.13
CA ALA A 615 0.12 -12.05 -17.63
C ALA A 615 -0.81 -11.53 -16.52
N ASP A 616 -2.04 -12.04 -16.43
CA ASP A 616 -2.99 -11.70 -15.37
C ASP A 616 -2.59 -12.22 -13.97
N ARG A 617 -1.58 -13.07 -13.89
CA ARG A 617 -1.00 -13.59 -12.66
C ARG A 617 0.12 -12.74 -12.09
N PHE A 618 0.64 -11.78 -12.85
CA PHE A 618 1.69 -10.86 -12.40
C PHE A 618 1.10 -9.55 -11.85
N GLY A 619 1.82 -8.93 -10.94
CA GLY A 619 1.55 -7.56 -10.49
C GLY A 619 1.79 -6.53 -11.59
N LEU A 620 1.12 -5.37 -11.53
CA LEU A 620 1.34 -4.30 -12.52
C LEU A 620 2.76 -3.75 -12.47
N ALA A 621 3.35 -3.65 -11.28
CA ALA A 621 4.72 -3.20 -11.08
C ALA A 621 5.72 -4.14 -11.77
N THR A 622 5.58 -5.46 -11.57
CA THR A 622 6.40 -6.50 -12.22
C THR A 622 6.29 -6.44 -13.74
N LEU A 623 5.06 -6.36 -14.29
CA LEU A 623 4.87 -6.26 -15.74
C LEU A 623 5.45 -4.96 -16.31
N HIS A 624 5.38 -3.86 -15.56
CA HIS A 624 6.01 -2.60 -15.95
C HIS A 624 7.54 -2.71 -15.98
N GLN A 625 8.15 -3.32 -14.97
CA GLN A 625 9.59 -3.57 -14.93
C GLN A 625 10.05 -4.48 -16.06
N LEU A 626 9.30 -5.56 -16.35
CA LEU A 626 9.56 -6.45 -17.48
C LEU A 626 9.46 -5.70 -18.81
N ARG A 627 8.42 -4.87 -19.02
CA ARG A 627 8.29 -4.02 -20.20
C ARG A 627 9.53 -3.13 -20.40
N GLY A 628 10.09 -2.61 -19.33
CA GLY A 628 11.32 -1.81 -19.35
C GLY A 628 12.58 -2.58 -19.76
N ARG A 629 12.51 -3.90 -20.02
CA ARG A 629 13.65 -4.71 -20.50
C ARG A 629 13.81 -4.73 -22.02
N VAL A 630 12.80 -4.34 -22.78
CA VAL A 630 12.85 -4.25 -24.22
C VAL A 630 12.77 -2.81 -24.71
N GLY A 631 13.20 -2.56 -25.95
CA GLY A 631 13.17 -1.22 -26.55
C GLY A 631 14.14 -0.22 -25.92
N ARG A 632 15.26 -0.69 -25.37
CA ARG A 632 16.31 0.15 -24.77
C ARG A 632 17.28 0.74 -25.76
N GLY A 633 17.38 0.16 -26.94
CA GLY A 633 18.20 0.65 -28.05
C GLY A 633 17.47 1.63 -28.93
N GLU A 634 17.95 1.78 -30.16
CA GLU A 634 17.37 2.64 -31.20
C GLU A 634 16.12 2.04 -31.85
N LEU A 635 15.84 0.76 -31.61
CA LEU A 635 14.71 0.03 -32.19
C LEU A 635 13.53 -0.04 -31.24
N PRO A 636 12.28 0.09 -31.74
CA PRO A 636 11.08 -0.01 -30.93
C PRO A 636 10.91 -1.40 -30.33
N GLY A 637 10.42 -1.46 -29.07
CA GLY A 637 10.11 -2.70 -28.40
C GLY A 637 8.64 -3.10 -28.58
N GLU A 638 8.36 -4.41 -28.61
CA GLU A 638 7.02 -4.96 -28.59
C GLU A 638 6.85 -5.91 -27.41
N VAL A 639 5.79 -5.72 -26.61
CA VAL A 639 5.45 -6.58 -25.47
C VAL A 639 4.06 -7.17 -25.68
N PHE A 640 4.01 -8.50 -25.67
CA PHE A 640 2.77 -9.26 -25.75
C PHE A 640 2.42 -9.82 -24.37
N LEU A 641 1.26 -9.44 -23.84
CA LEU A 641 0.72 -9.91 -22.58
C LEU A 641 -0.39 -10.92 -22.85
N GLU A 642 -0.08 -12.21 -22.75
CA GLU A 642 -1.06 -13.29 -22.93
C GLU A 642 -1.93 -13.40 -21.69
N CYS A 643 -3.24 -13.50 -21.88
CA CYS A 643 -4.21 -13.52 -20.80
C CYS A 643 -5.46 -14.32 -21.15
N ALA A 644 -5.81 -15.30 -20.31
CA ALA A 644 -7.04 -16.07 -20.41
C ALA A 644 -8.28 -15.36 -19.84
N ALA A 645 -8.09 -14.24 -19.11
CA ALA A 645 -9.17 -13.51 -18.46
C ALA A 645 -10.12 -12.84 -19.46
N LYS A 646 -11.43 -12.97 -19.22
CA LYS A 646 -12.49 -12.39 -20.06
C LYS A 646 -12.47 -10.86 -20.03
N ARG A 647 -12.91 -10.24 -21.14
CA ARG A 647 -13.12 -8.78 -21.22
C ARG A 647 -14.05 -8.32 -20.09
N GLY A 648 -13.72 -7.19 -19.46
CA GLY A 648 -14.52 -6.60 -18.36
C GLY A 648 -14.16 -7.08 -16.96
N THR A 649 -13.31 -8.10 -16.80
CA THR A 649 -12.79 -8.52 -15.48
C THR A 649 -11.77 -7.51 -14.92
N PRO A 650 -11.59 -7.43 -13.59
CA PRO A 650 -10.55 -6.60 -12.99
C PRO A 650 -9.14 -6.90 -13.52
N ALA A 651 -8.80 -8.17 -13.70
CA ALA A 651 -7.53 -8.60 -14.29
C ALA A 651 -7.32 -8.03 -15.69
N ARG A 652 -8.32 -8.14 -16.58
CA ARG A 652 -8.22 -7.57 -17.93
C ARG A 652 -8.14 -6.05 -17.93
N ARG A 653 -8.79 -5.36 -16.97
CA ARG A 653 -8.68 -3.90 -16.82
C ARG A 653 -7.28 -3.47 -16.40
N ARG A 654 -6.61 -4.23 -15.50
CA ARG A 654 -5.22 -3.97 -15.13
C ARG A 654 -4.28 -4.08 -16.32
N LEU A 655 -4.36 -5.19 -17.09
CA LEU A 655 -3.54 -5.37 -18.28
C LEU A 655 -3.79 -4.32 -19.35
N LYS A 656 -5.06 -3.89 -19.50
CA LYS A 656 -5.41 -2.81 -20.45
C LYS A 656 -4.73 -1.48 -20.09
N ALA A 657 -4.53 -1.19 -18.82
CA ALA A 657 -3.80 0.01 -18.40
C ALA A 657 -2.34 0.01 -18.88
N LEU A 658 -1.68 -1.16 -18.97
CA LEU A 658 -0.34 -1.28 -19.52
C LEU A 658 -0.29 -1.03 -21.05
N GLU A 659 -1.39 -1.31 -21.77
CA GLU A 659 -1.52 -0.92 -23.18
C GLU A 659 -1.69 0.61 -23.32
N ASP A 660 -2.47 1.23 -22.41
CA ASP A 660 -2.92 2.61 -22.54
C ASP A 660 -1.88 3.63 -22.03
N THR A 661 -0.97 3.24 -21.12
CA THR A 661 0.05 4.15 -20.58
C THR A 661 1.42 3.51 -20.40
N SER A 662 2.46 4.33 -20.62
CA SER A 662 3.85 4.00 -20.30
C SER A 662 4.32 4.58 -18.96
N ASP A 663 3.54 5.46 -18.33
CA ASP A 663 3.90 6.06 -17.04
C ASP A 663 3.76 5.04 -15.90
N GLY A 664 4.90 4.63 -15.33
CA GLY A 664 4.97 3.69 -14.23
C GLY A 664 4.28 4.19 -12.96
N PHE A 665 4.33 5.49 -12.67
CA PHE A 665 3.68 6.06 -11.49
C PHE A 665 2.16 6.05 -11.64
N ALA A 666 1.64 6.36 -12.83
CA ALA A 666 0.21 6.26 -13.13
C ALA A 666 -0.30 4.81 -12.99
N LEU A 667 0.51 3.84 -13.45
CA LEU A 667 0.22 2.40 -13.28
C LEU A 667 0.20 1.98 -11.81
N ALA A 668 1.17 2.43 -11.02
CA ALA A 668 1.24 2.12 -9.60
C ALA A 668 0.06 2.72 -8.81
N GLU A 669 -0.36 3.95 -9.16
CA GLU A 669 -1.56 4.56 -8.59
C GLU A 669 -2.84 3.82 -8.96
N LEU A 670 -2.93 3.33 -10.21
CA LEU A 670 -4.06 2.52 -10.64
C LEU A 670 -4.08 1.17 -9.92
N ASP A 671 -2.93 0.51 -9.75
CA ASP A 671 -2.82 -0.74 -9.00
C ASP A 671 -3.27 -0.57 -7.55
N LEU A 672 -2.84 0.51 -6.89
CA LEU A 672 -3.27 0.87 -5.54
C LEU A 672 -4.80 1.03 -5.44
N ARG A 673 -5.44 1.65 -6.45
CA ARG A 673 -6.90 1.82 -6.50
C ARG A 673 -7.65 0.52 -6.79
N LEU A 674 -7.06 -0.39 -7.57
CA LEU A 674 -7.68 -1.65 -7.95
C LEU A 674 -7.49 -2.76 -6.92
N ARG A 675 -6.45 -2.67 -6.11
CA ARG A 675 -6.27 -3.54 -4.93
C ARG A 675 -7.24 -3.08 -3.85
N ARG A 676 -8.14 -3.94 -3.42
CA ARG A 676 -8.95 -3.66 -2.25
C ARG A 676 -8.03 -3.63 -1.01
N GLU A 677 -8.33 -2.75 -0.06
CA GLU A 677 -7.55 -2.55 1.19
C GLU A 677 -7.14 -3.85 1.92
N GLY A 678 -7.90 -4.94 1.77
CA GLY A 678 -7.58 -6.25 2.35
C GLY A 678 -6.34 -6.93 1.77
N GLU A 679 -5.96 -6.63 0.52
CA GLU A 679 -4.79 -7.22 -0.16
C GLU A 679 -3.50 -6.42 0.10
N LEU A 680 -3.59 -5.11 0.38
CA LEU A 680 -2.45 -4.30 0.85
C LEU A 680 -1.92 -4.79 2.21
N LEU A 681 -2.72 -5.50 2.98
CA LEU A 681 -2.33 -6.14 4.24
C LEU A 681 -1.44 -7.38 4.06
N GLY A 682 -1.17 -7.86 2.85
CA GLY A 682 -0.12 -8.84 2.53
C GLY A 682 1.27 -8.38 2.97
N TYR A 683 1.51 -7.08 3.08
CA TYR A 683 2.69 -6.49 3.74
C TYR A 683 2.80 -6.82 5.24
N ARG A 684 1.80 -7.46 5.86
CA ARG A 684 1.88 -7.98 7.24
C ARG A 684 3.04 -8.96 7.48
N GLN A 685 3.54 -9.64 6.45
CA GLN A 685 4.65 -10.59 6.60
C GLN A 685 6.01 -9.91 6.86
N HIS A 686 6.13 -8.57 6.68
CA HIS A 686 7.39 -7.84 6.81
C HIS A 686 7.37 -6.77 7.90
N GLY A 687 6.46 -6.84 8.88
CA GLY A 687 6.45 -5.90 10.03
C GLY A 687 5.95 -4.48 9.70
N GLY A 688 5.23 -4.30 8.61
CA GLY A 688 4.65 -3.02 8.21
C GLY A 688 3.48 -2.58 9.09
N VAL A 689 3.27 -1.27 9.21
CA VAL A 689 2.17 -0.66 9.96
C VAL A 689 0.83 -0.92 9.25
N SER A 690 -0.13 -1.44 9.99
CA SER A 690 -1.50 -1.63 9.48
C SER A 690 -2.32 -0.38 9.74
N LEU A 691 -2.64 0.39 8.70
CA LEU A 691 -3.66 1.43 8.75
C LEU A 691 -5.05 0.80 8.86
N ARG A 692 -5.91 1.37 9.70
CA ARG A 692 -7.26 0.86 9.97
C ARG A 692 -8.35 1.72 9.33
N ILE A 693 -8.08 3.01 9.13
CA ILE A 693 -9.05 4.04 8.76
C ILE A 693 -8.68 4.74 7.46
N ALA A 694 -7.41 5.13 7.32
CA ALA A 694 -6.93 5.87 6.17
C ALA A 694 -6.84 4.97 4.92
N ASP A 695 -7.35 5.48 3.81
CA ASP A 695 -7.21 4.90 2.47
C ASP A 695 -6.17 5.69 1.68
N LEU A 696 -4.99 5.11 1.49
CA LEU A 696 -3.86 5.80 0.84
C LEU A 696 -4.15 6.23 -0.61
N ALA A 697 -5.09 5.58 -1.28
CA ALA A 697 -5.50 5.92 -2.63
C ALA A 697 -6.53 7.06 -2.66
N ALA A 698 -7.47 7.04 -1.71
CA ALA A 698 -8.55 8.04 -1.62
C ALA A 698 -8.13 9.30 -0.84
N ASP A 699 -7.24 9.16 0.16
CA ASP A 699 -6.86 10.21 1.11
C ASP A 699 -5.49 10.86 0.80
N LYS A 700 -5.10 10.98 -0.46
CA LYS A 700 -3.78 11.50 -0.88
C LYS A 700 -3.46 12.86 -0.24
N ASP A 701 -4.42 13.77 -0.27
CA ASP A 701 -4.30 15.10 0.31
C ASP A 701 -4.07 15.07 1.82
N LEU A 702 -4.70 14.13 2.54
CA LEU A 702 -4.50 13.94 3.98
C LEU A 702 -3.12 13.33 4.28
N VAL A 703 -2.62 12.42 3.43
CA VAL A 703 -1.27 11.86 3.59
C VAL A 703 -0.22 12.97 3.47
N GLU A 704 -0.33 13.82 2.44
CA GLU A 704 0.60 14.94 2.22
C GLU A 704 0.51 15.97 3.35
N ALA A 705 -0.70 16.31 3.78
CA ALA A 705 -0.93 17.22 4.90
C ALA A 705 -0.34 16.69 6.21
N ALA A 706 -0.66 15.44 6.58
CA ALA A 706 -0.15 14.82 7.80
C ALA A 706 1.38 14.70 7.81
N PHE A 707 2.00 14.43 6.65
CA PHE A 707 3.45 14.38 6.50
C PHE A 707 4.10 15.74 6.73
N ALA A 708 3.55 16.81 6.14
CA ALA A 708 4.06 18.16 6.31
C ALA A 708 3.92 18.64 7.77
N ASP A 709 2.73 18.45 8.35
CA ASP A 709 2.44 18.88 9.73
C ASP A 709 3.27 18.08 10.76
N ALA A 710 3.47 16.77 10.55
CA ALA A 710 4.32 15.97 11.43
C ALA A 710 5.77 16.47 11.44
N ARG A 711 6.31 16.87 10.29
CA ARG A 711 7.66 17.46 10.20
C ARG A 711 7.73 18.83 10.86
N GLU A 712 6.72 19.67 10.69
CA GLU A 712 6.61 20.96 11.36
C GLU A 712 6.62 20.79 12.89
N ILE A 713 5.81 19.86 13.41
CA ILE A 713 5.76 19.54 14.84
C ILE A 713 7.11 18.97 15.32
N ALA A 714 7.66 17.99 14.63
CA ALA A 714 8.92 17.34 15.02
C ALA A 714 10.13 18.32 14.98
N ALA A 715 10.12 19.28 14.09
CA ALA A 715 11.13 20.34 14.04
C ALA A 715 11.01 21.30 15.24
N ALA A 716 9.79 21.63 15.66
CA ALA A 716 9.51 22.55 16.76
C ALA A 716 9.60 21.88 18.14
N ASP A 717 9.21 20.60 18.26
CA ASP A 717 9.15 19.81 19.51
C ASP A 717 9.46 18.34 19.21
N PRO A 718 10.74 18.00 19.05
CA PRO A 718 11.17 16.66 18.61
C PRO A 718 10.74 15.52 19.55
N ASP A 719 10.57 15.79 20.85
CA ASP A 719 10.19 14.81 21.88
C ASP A 719 8.68 14.81 22.19
N LEU A 720 7.92 15.67 21.54
CA LEU A 720 6.51 15.93 21.87
C LEU A 720 6.35 16.23 23.39
N SER A 721 7.29 16.98 23.94
CA SER A 721 7.42 17.26 25.38
C SER A 721 6.64 18.49 25.83
N ARG A 722 6.26 19.36 24.88
CA ARG A 722 5.49 20.56 25.18
C ARG A 722 4.09 20.21 25.70
N PRO A 723 3.55 20.96 26.66
CA PRO A 723 2.23 20.70 27.23
C PRO A 723 1.10 20.61 26.18
N GLU A 724 1.16 21.45 25.15
CA GLU A 724 0.20 21.45 24.04
C GLU A 724 0.22 20.18 23.19
N HIS A 725 1.38 19.50 23.10
CA HIS A 725 1.56 18.25 22.35
C HIS A 725 1.36 16.99 23.23
N ALA A 726 1.20 17.12 24.54
CA ALA A 726 1.06 15.97 25.44
C ALA A 726 -0.12 15.03 25.09
N PRO A 727 -1.30 15.52 24.65
CA PRO A 727 -2.37 14.64 24.17
C PRO A 727 -1.98 13.88 22.89
N LEU A 728 -1.29 14.56 21.96
CA LEU A 728 -0.82 13.96 20.71
C LEU A 728 0.26 12.91 20.94
N ALA A 729 1.23 13.18 21.83
CA ALA A 729 2.26 12.23 22.23
C ALA A 729 1.67 10.95 22.85
N ARG A 730 0.60 11.07 23.63
CA ARG A 730 -0.12 9.92 24.17
C ARG A 730 -0.83 9.15 23.08
N GLU A 731 -1.50 9.84 22.17
CA GLU A 731 -2.18 9.25 21.03
C GLU A 731 -1.22 8.43 20.15
N CYS A 732 -0.04 8.99 19.86
CA CYS A 732 1.01 8.31 19.10
C CYS A 732 1.48 7.03 19.81
N ARG A 733 1.75 7.08 21.12
CA ARG A 733 2.14 5.89 21.90
C ARG A 733 1.04 4.84 21.99
N ASP A 734 -0.21 5.26 22.16
CA ASP A 734 -1.34 4.33 22.24
C ASP A 734 -1.60 3.60 20.91
N ARG A 735 -1.36 4.25 19.76
CA ARG A 735 -1.52 3.64 18.43
C ARG A 735 -0.29 2.87 17.96
N PHE A 736 0.89 3.43 18.20
CA PHE A 736 2.15 3.00 17.59
C PHE A 736 3.26 2.79 18.64
N GLY A 737 2.93 2.32 19.84
CA GLY A 737 3.86 2.20 20.98
C GLY A 737 5.15 1.47 20.65
N ALA A 738 5.08 0.41 19.84
CA ALA A 738 6.25 -0.35 19.40
C ALA A 738 7.32 0.48 18.66
N TYR A 739 6.97 1.65 18.14
CA TYR A 739 7.92 2.57 17.49
C TYR A 739 8.66 3.47 18.45
N PHE A 740 8.18 3.56 19.71
CA PHE A 740 8.78 4.39 20.75
C PHE A 740 9.67 3.57 21.72
N GLU A 741 9.73 2.25 21.54
CA GLU A 741 10.56 1.38 22.36
C GLU A 741 11.96 1.27 21.75
N GLU A 742 13.00 1.43 22.58
CA GLU A 742 14.37 1.09 22.18
C GLU A 742 14.43 -0.41 21.88
N ARG A 743 15.08 -0.78 20.80
CA ARG A 743 15.39 -2.20 20.56
C ARG A 743 16.53 -2.57 21.51
N GLY A 744 16.20 -3.33 22.54
CA GLY A 744 17.17 -3.88 23.50
C GLY A 744 18.14 -4.87 22.84
#